data_0da526b5fc1cbf4f74ee22401faa6e1a
#
_entry.id   0da526b5fc1cbf4f74ee22401faa6e1a
#
_cell.length_a   1.000
_cell.length_b   1.000
_cell.length_c   1.000
_cell.angle_alpha   90.00
_cell.angle_beta   90.00
_cell.angle_gamma   90.00
#
_symmetry.space_group_name_H-M   'P 1'
#
loop_
_entity.id
_entity.type
_entity.pdbx_description
1 polymer ?
#
loop_
_entity_poly.entity_id
_entity_poly.type
_entity_poly.pdbx_seq_one_letter_code
_entity_poly.pdbx_strand_id
1 'polypeptide(L)'
;MQTPGSSFLHERNPNFHTTTEVEVVTDYLRNNGEAIPNEPADKISAYLGFLANREYANDGILTGDQSSIDRQIDAHVIDAKDVPDGYFELQRRIAREQGHGDVQITSEMRRQMTEAVQVDQRVGLGKWVEYLGGNDGGYPNWFKTYTWTSVTKLGTYDKDKSEFQKRSRGTTAPYPELNREALAYVYDVLNKSRVQGEQVNGGANDAQLQKLLKGGNFGKLYAHAVLEVTPDTPELRNEIRGSWTKFNQTDDPRTARRLSGSLQGHGTGWCTAGESTATMQLRGGDFFVYYTRDEDGKDSVPRVAIRMEQGEVAEVRGVNAAQELEHEMADITAERLKDLPGGEEYIRKAHDMKRLTAIEKKTATNPDVSLTGEELRFLYELDHEIQGFGYETDPRISEIREKRGDADKPELARILPESIREQVKSAFGAYKTVAEQLGGNKQRLFRKGEATLSPNELERLFAVKDKEWQANGTYDYLVEQLIENGARFSLVATPNIEASEAQIVALAENFGKDQPYTTYVYDELYRKGRYNGREWSGNAGNAPVRLSLIPSRPDSQISYKRAEEQVRLLRERQASRPELQARVPSLLDAVTYWYSLRAQGDKLDDSSAYDKTFIRHFDLEPKAVDGWSIVPCSFVRYGGKPGLGYSVVGFVRGARLAVG
;
A
#
# COMPACT_ATOMS: atom_id res chain seq x y z
N MET A 1 39.00 -42.25 20.14
CA MET A 1 39.50 -42.22 18.73
C MET A 1 38.96 -41.00 18.05
N GLN A 2 39.85 -40.12 17.60
CA GLN A 2 39.41 -38.90 16.88
C GLN A 2 38.80 -39.30 15.54
N THR A 3 37.63 -38.78 15.27
CA THR A 3 36.99 -38.96 13.97
C THR A 3 37.29 -37.75 13.06
N PRO A 4 37.34 -37.90 11.74
CA PRO A 4 37.54 -36.78 10.85
C PRO A 4 36.54 -35.64 11.07
N GLY A 5 35.32 -35.95 11.47
CA GLY A 5 34.30 -34.94 11.78
C GLY A 5 34.55 -34.18 13.08
N SER A 6 35.12 -34.81 14.14
CA SER A 6 35.46 -34.14 15.39
C SER A 6 36.65 -33.17 15.21
N SER A 7 37.64 -33.56 14.45
CA SER A 7 38.76 -32.70 14.08
C SER A 7 38.32 -31.50 13.24
N PHE A 8 37.41 -31.71 12.29
CA PHE A 8 36.81 -30.66 11.49
C PHE A 8 36.05 -29.64 12.36
N LEU A 9 35.20 -30.11 13.30
CA LEU A 9 34.47 -29.22 14.20
C LEU A 9 35.39 -28.41 15.10
N HIS A 10 36.45 -29.01 15.61
CA HIS A 10 37.45 -28.28 16.38
C HIS A 10 38.19 -27.23 15.57
N GLU A 11 38.60 -27.56 14.34
CA GLU A 11 39.22 -26.61 13.42
C GLU A 11 38.33 -25.37 13.14
N ARG A 12 36.97 -25.63 13.02
CA ARG A 12 36.02 -24.55 12.69
C ARG A 12 35.55 -23.76 13.90
N ASN A 13 35.51 -24.36 15.03
CA ASN A 13 35.15 -23.74 16.31
C ASN A 13 36.10 -24.22 17.40
N PRO A 14 37.28 -23.62 17.55
CA PRO A 14 38.30 -24.05 18.51
C PRO A 14 37.81 -24.13 19.94
N ASN A 15 36.80 -23.34 20.31
CA ASN A 15 36.19 -23.33 21.65
C ASN A 15 34.97 -24.28 21.79
N PHE A 16 34.63 -25.06 20.77
CA PHE A 16 33.46 -25.94 20.82
C PHE A 16 33.57 -27.00 21.94
N HIS A 17 34.77 -27.50 22.18
CA HIS A 17 35.04 -28.48 23.22
C HIS A 17 34.87 -27.98 24.67
N THR A 18 34.77 -26.62 24.84
CA THR A 18 34.55 -25.96 26.13
C THR A 18 33.15 -25.38 26.25
N THR A 19 32.25 -25.71 25.35
CA THR A 19 30.83 -25.30 25.48
C THR A 19 30.20 -26.12 26.60
N THR A 20 29.21 -25.53 27.27
CA THR A 20 28.49 -26.15 28.39
C THR A 20 27.93 -27.52 28.00
N GLU A 21 27.43 -27.65 26.78
CA GLU A 21 26.85 -28.91 26.26
C GLU A 21 27.89 -30.02 26.17
N VAL A 22 29.07 -29.71 25.63
CA VAL A 22 30.17 -30.66 25.49
C VAL A 22 30.75 -31.02 26.86
N GLU A 23 30.91 -30.04 27.75
CA GLU A 23 31.42 -30.28 29.11
C GLU A 23 30.47 -31.16 29.94
N VAL A 24 29.17 -30.83 29.95
CA VAL A 24 28.15 -31.60 30.66
C VAL A 24 28.13 -33.05 30.20
N VAL A 25 28.18 -33.31 28.89
CA VAL A 25 28.20 -34.66 28.34
C VAL A 25 29.50 -35.39 28.67
N THR A 26 30.65 -34.71 28.53
CA THR A 26 31.95 -35.35 28.84
C THR A 26 32.09 -35.69 30.32
N ASP A 27 31.60 -34.83 31.20
CA ASP A 27 31.61 -35.09 32.65
C ASP A 27 30.62 -36.22 33.02
N TYR A 28 29.44 -36.25 32.38
CA TYR A 28 28.49 -37.36 32.55
C TYR A 28 29.12 -38.69 32.14
N LEU A 29 29.78 -38.76 30.96
CA LEU A 29 30.40 -39.99 30.48
C LEU A 29 31.57 -40.43 31.38
N ARG A 30 32.40 -39.48 31.85
CA ARG A 30 33.48 -39.77 32.81
C ARG A 30 32.95 -40.32 34.13
N ASN A 31 31.89 -39.73 34.65
CA ASN A 31 31.25 -40.19 35.89
C ASN A 31 30.62 -41.58 35.76
N ASN A 32 30.32 -42.01 34.53
CA ASN A 32 29.84 -43.34 34.20
C ASN A 32 30.96 -44.31 33.81
N GLY A 33 32.23 -43.95 34.04
CA GLY A 33 33.37 -44.82 33.86
C GLY A 33 34.03 -44.84 32.48
N GLU A 34 33.64 -43.90 31.60
CA GLU A 34 34.27 -43.78 30.28
C GLU A 34 35.58 -42.96 30.37
N ALA A 35 36.65 -43.50 29.78
CA ALA A 35 37.95 -42.80 29.69
C ALA A 35 37.93 -41.83 28.51
N ILE A 36 37.59 -40.55 28.74
CA ILE A 36 37.59 -39.53 27.73
C ILE A 36 38.84 -38.66 27.91
N PRO A 37 39.76 -38.66 26.91
CA PRO A 37 40.94 -37.78 26.91
C PRO A 37 40.57 -36.31 26.98
N ASN A 38 41.51 -35.48 27.45
CA ASN A 38 41.31 -34.05 27.54
C ASN A 38 41.51 -33.28 26.22
N GLU A 39 41.97 -33.96 25.18
CA GLU A 39 42.15 -33.37 23.87
C GLU A 39 40.85 -32.86 23.29
N PRO A 40 40.82 -31.65 22.71
CA PRO A 40 39.62 -31.04 22.18
C PRO A 40 38.82 -31.93 21.23
N ALA A 41 39.47 -32.55 20.27
CA ALA A 41 38.79 -33.41 19.28
C ALA A 41 38.22 -34.71 19.90
N ASP A 42 38.82 -35.22 20.98
CA ASP A 42 38.32 -36.40 21.68
C ASP A 42 37.06 -36.08 22.51
N LYS A 43 37.05 -34.90 23.16
CA LYS A 43 35.81 -34.41 23.84
C LYS A 43 34.66 -34.24 22.86
N ILE A 44 34.94 -33.61 21.69
CA ILE A 44 33.97 -33.47 20.63
C ILE A 44 33.49 -34.83 20.10
N SER A 45 34.42 -35.75 19.91
CA SER A 45 34.09 -37.10 19.44
C SER A 45 33.17 -37.84 20.43
N ALA A 46 33.48 -37.74 21.73
CA ALA A 46 32.65 -38.29 22.79
C ALA A 46 31.24 -37.69 22.83
N TYR A 47 31.16 -36.37 22.71
CA TYR A 47 29.89 -35.65 22.60
C TYR A 47 29.08 -36.11 21.39
N LEU A 48 29.68 -36.19 20.19
CA LEU A 48 29.00 -36.66 18.98
C LEU A 48 28.55 -38.13 19.12
N GLY A 49 29.35 -38.99 19.78
CA GLY A 49 29.00 -40.36 20.09
C GLY A 49 27.81 -40.45 21.06
N PHE A 50 27.79 -39.60 22.08
CA PHE A 50 26.70 -39.51 23.03
C PHE A 50 25.39 -39.07 22.32
N LEU A 51 25.44 -38.08 21.47
CA LEU A 51 24.31 -37.66 20.66
C LEU A 51 23.82 -38.80 19.77
N ALA A 52 24.71 -39.51 19.08
CA ALA A 52 24.35 -40.66 18.25
C ALA A 52 23.58 -41.74 19.00
N ASN A 53 23.94 -41.95 20.25
CA ASN A 53 23.34 -43.02 21.07
C ASN A 53 22.05 -42.60 21.80
N ARG A 54 21.82 -41.32 21.99
CA ARG A 54 20.68 -40.80 22.76
C ARG A 54 19.68 -39.97 22.01
N GLU A 55 20.16 -39.12 21.12
CA GLU A 55 19.31 -38.13 20.45
C GLU A 55 19.05 -38.48 18.98
N TYR A 56 19.88 -39.37 18.39
CA TYR A 56 19.77 -39.78 16.99
C TYR A 56 19.50 -41.26 16.81
N ALA A 57 19.24 -41.99 17.91
CA ALA A 57 19.00 -43.43 17.83
C ALA A 57 17.58 -43.73 17.34
N ASN A 58 17.53 -44.30 16.17
CA ASN A 58 16.44 -45.04 15.54
C ASN A 58 15.30 -44.30 14.83
N ASP A 59 14.84 -43.11 15.25
CA ASP A 59 13.66 -42.48 14.64
C ASP A 59 13.82 -40.97 14.36
N GLY A 60 15.04 -40.51 14.20
CA GLY A 60 15.28 -39.11 13.89
C GLY A 60 15.82 -38.28 15.07
N ILE A 61 16.19 -37.05 14.79
CA ILE A 61 16.75 -36.11 15.75
C ILE A 61 15.85 -35.93 16.93
N LEU A 62 16.50 -35.89 18.08
CA LEU A 62 15.91 -35.49 19.33
C LEU A 62 14.78 -36.41 19.80
N THR A 63 15.14 -37.61 20.21
CA THR A 63 14.30 -38.41 21.12
C THR A 63 14.21 -37.80 22.53
N GLY A 64 14.45 -36.48 22.65
CA GLY A 64 13.97 -35.67 23.76
C GLY A 64 12.46 -35.53 23.64
N ASP A 65 11.76 -35.40 24.75
CA ASP A 65 10.36 -35.01 24.69
C ASP A 65 10.24 -33.71 23.85
N GLN A 66 9.12 -33.51 23.18
CA GLN A 66 8.86 -32.33 22.35
C GLN A 66 9.23 -31.01 23.09
N SER A 67 9.11 -31.01 24.43
CA SER A 67 9.44 -29.86 25.26
C SER A 67 10.94 -29.53 25.29
N SER A 68 11.82 -30.49 25.06
CA SER A 68 13.27 -30.26 24.95
C SER A 68 13.64 -29.63 23.61
N ILE A 69 12.98 -30.08 22.55
CA ILE A 69 13.13 -29.50 21.20
C ILE A 69 12.66 -28.06 21.22
N ASP A 70 11.46 -27.84 21.74
CA ASP A 70 10.85 -26.51 21.83
C ASP A 70 11.73 -25.54 22.63
N ARG A 71 12.30 -25.97 23.75
CA ARG A 71 13.25 -25.17 24.55
C ARG A 71 14.52 -24.81 23.79
N GLN A 72 15.05 -25.72 22.98
CA GLN A 72 16.23 -25.43 22.15
C GLN A 72 15.92 -24.42 21.05
N ILE A 73 14.76 -24.54 20.40
CA ILE A 73 14.29 -23.58 19.40
C ILE A 73 14.06 -22.23 20.08
N ASP A 74 13.33 -22.21 21.20
CA ASP A 74 12.99 -20.98 21.93
C ASP A 74 14.21 -20.22 22.42
N ALA A 75 15.31 -20.93 22.77
CA ALA A 75 16.56 -20.30 23.16
C ALA A 75 17.20 -19.43 22.04
N HIS A 76 16.80 -19.67 20.79
CA HIS A 76 17.30 -18.94 19.63
C HIS A 76 16.27 -17.97 19.02
N VAL A 77 15.00 -18.02 19.44
CA VAL A 77 13.96 -17.08 19.01
C VAL A 77 14.17 -15.75 19.73
N ILE A 78 13.97 -14.65 19.02
CA ILE A 78 14.10 -13.30 19.59
C ILE A 78 13.11 -13.11 20.75
N ASP A 79 13.58 -12.58 21.87
CA ASP A 79 12.69 -12.17 22.96
C ASP A 79 11.94 -10.87 22.55
N ALA A 80 10.68 -10.76 22.91
CA ALA A 80 9.85 -9.60 22.57
C ALA A 80 10.47 -8.26 23.01
N LYS A 81 11.17 -8.25 24.14
CA LYS A 81 11.89 -7.06 24.66
C LYS A 81 13.13 -6.67 23.85
N ASP A 82 13.66 -7.59 23.06
CA ASP A 82 14.88 -7.39 22.28
C ASP A 82 14.57 -6.96 20.82
N VAL A 83 13.28 -6.90 20.43
CA VAL A 83 12.87 -6.35 19.12
C VAL A 83 13.14 -4.85 19.10
N PRO A 84 14.06 -4.37 18.25
CA PRO A 84 14.49 -2.98 18.28
C PRO A 84 13.42 -2.04 17.73
N ASP A 85 13.34 -0.80 18.26
CA ASP A 85 12.44 0.23 17.74
C ASP A 85 12.66 0.52 16.24
N GLY A 86 13.90 0.43 15.78
CA GLY A 86 14.24 0.59 14.36
C GLY A 86 13.54 -0.39 13.42
N TYR A 87 13.11 -1.56 13.90
CA TYR A 87 12.27 -2.48 13.14
C TYR A 87 10.92 -1.85 12.79
N PHE A 88 10.24 -1.27 13.78
CA PHE A 88 8.94 -0.64 13.60
C PHE A 88 9.03 0.64 12.76
N GLU A 89 10.10 1.42 12.95
CA GLU A 89 10.37 2.58 12.10
C GLU A 89 10.61 2.19 10.64
N LEU A 90 11.31 1.08 10.40
CA LEU A 90 11.49 0.55 9.06
C LEU A 90 10.14 0.13 8.44
N GLN A 91 9.27 -0.53 9.19
CA GLN A 91 7.94 -0.91 8.70
C GLN A 91 7.08 0.32 8.36
N ARG A 92 7.12 1.38 9.18
CA ARG A 92 6.45 2.65 8.88
C ARG A 92 6.97 3.27 7.59
N ARG A 93 8.30 3.30 7.42
CA ARG A 93 8.91 3.82 6.20
C ARG A 93 8.51 3.03 4.97
N ILE A 94 8.53 1.69 5.05
CA ILE A 94 8.08 0.82 3.96
C ILE A 94 6.61 1.08 3.61
N ALA A 95 5.73 1.18 4.61
CA ALA A 95 4.33 1.48 4.38
C ALA A 95 4.14 2.84 3.67
N ARG A 96 4.90 3.87 4.10
CA ARG A 96 4.88 5.19 3.46
C ARG A 96 5.38 5.14 2.01
N GLU A 97 6.51 4.47 1.75
CA GLU A 97 7.08 4.31 0.40
C GLU A 97 6.14 3.55 -0.54
N GLN A 98 5.33 2.66 0.02
CA GLN A 98 4.31 1.90 -0.71
C GLN A 98 2.98 2.65 -0.88
N GLY A 99 2.87 3.89 -0.38
CA GLY A 99 1.67 4.71 -0.55
C GLY A 99 0.54 4.42 0.44
N HIS A 100 0.84 3.75 1.56
CA HIS A 100 -0.13 3.54 2.65
C HIS A 100 -0.23 4.74 3.62
N GLY A 101 0.54 5.82 3.36
CA GLY A 101 0.58 7.00 4.22
C GLY A 101 1.35 6.80 5.52
N ASP A 102 1.19 7.73 6.47
CA ASP A 102 1.86 7.70 7.78
C ASP A 102 1.10 6.80 8.76
N VAL A 103 1.38 5.50 8.69
CA VAL A 103 0.77 4.51 9.56
C VAL A 103 1.23 4.72 11.01
N GLN A 104 0.28 4.89 11.93
CA GLN A 104 0.54 4.88 13.37
C GLN A 104 0.59 3.45 13.88
N ILE A 105 1.79 2.97 14.26
CA ILE A 105 1.93 1.63 14.85
C ILE A 105 1.50 1.68 16.30
N THR A 106 0.29 1.18 16.56
CA THR A 106 -0.27 1.07 17.92
C THR A 106 0.46 0.01 18.74
N SER A 107 0.26 0.01 20.06
CA SER A 107 0.81 -1.04 20.95
C SER A 107 0.34 -2.43 20.56
N GLU A 108 -0.90 -2.56 20.10
CA GLU A 108 -1.45 -3.84 19.62
C GLU A 108 -0.79 -4.30 18.31
N MET A 109 -0.62 -3.41 17.34
CA MET A 109 0.11 -3.71 16.10
C MET A 109 1.56 -4.11 16.40
N ARG A 110 2.22 -3.39 17.32
CA ARG A 110 3.59 -3.72 17.76
C ARG A 110 3.66 -5.13 18.35
N ARG A 111 2.68 -5.52 19.17
CA ARG A 111 2.58 -6.88 19.73
C ARG A 111 2.41 -7.93 18.63
N GLN A 112 1.46 -7.70 17.71
CA GLN A 112 1.20 -8.62 16.58
C GLN A 112 2.42 -8.78 15.66
N MET A 113 3.11 -7.70 15.33
CA MET A 113 4.33 -7.73 14.52
C MET A 113 5.46 -8.47 15.24
N THR A 114 5.60 -8.30 16.53
CA THR A 114 6.57 -9.02 17.36
C THR A 114 6.27 -10.53 17.38
N GLU A 115 5.02 -10.89 17.61
CA GLU A 115 4.57 -12.29 17.58
C GLU A 115 4.81 -12.93 16.20
N ALA A 116 4.54 -12.20 15.11
CA ALA A 116 4.82 -12.69 13.76
C ALA A 116 6.32 -12.99 13.56
N VAL A 117 7.21 -12.09 13.99
CA VAL A 117 8.66 -12.32 13.94
C VAL A 117 9.07 -13.56 14.72
N GLN A 118 8.53 -13.73 15.94
CA GLN A 118 8.83 -14.91 16.78
C GLN A 118 8.32 -16.20 16.15
N VAL A 119 7.11 -16.20 15.60
CA VAL A 119 6.53 -17.35 14.91
C VAL A 119 7.37 -17.73 13.69
N ASP A 120 7.76 -16.77 12.85
CA ASP A 120 8.58 -17.03 11.67
C ASP A 120 9.95 -17.62 12.05
N GLN A 121 10.59 -17.09 13.09
CA GLN A 121 11.85 -17.64 13.57
C GLN A 121 11.70 -19.05 14.12
N ARG A 122 10.66 -19.31 14.91
CA ARG A 122 10.35 -20.63 15.49
C ARG A 122 10.07 -21.66 14.39
N VAL A 123 9.22 -21.33 13.44
CA VAL A 123 8.88 -22.21 12.31
C VAL A 123 10.10 -22.49 11.44
N GLY A 124 10.90 -21.47 11.14
CA GLY A 124 12.14 -21.62 10.38
C GLY A 124 13.11 -22.61 11.04
N LEU A 125 13.39 -22.44 12.33
CA LEU A 125 14.25 -23.36 13.08
C LEU A 125 13.64 -24.77 13.22
N GLY A 126 12.32 -24.85 13.43
CA GLY A 126 11.60 -26.11 13.50
C GLY A 126 11.82 -26.97 12.26
N LYS A 127 11.77 -26.39 11.06
CA LYS A 127 12.05 -27.08 9.78
C LYS A 127 13.48 -27.64 9.72
N TRP A 128 14.47 -26.88 10.20
CA TRP A 128 15.85 -27.35 10.28
C TRP A 128 15.99 -28.55 11.24
N VAL A 129 15.37 -28.45 12.42
CA VAL A 129 15.39 -29.51 13.41
C VAL A 129 14.71 -30.76 12.86
N GLU A 130 13.50 -30.64 12.34
CA GLU A 130 12.73 -31.74 11.75
C GLU A 130 13.51 -32.48 10.66
N TYR A 131 14.12 -31.70 9.73
CA TYR A 131 14.87 -32.30 8.64
C TYR A 131 16.17 -32.95 9.08
N LEU A 132 16.99 -32.23 9.86
CA LEU A 132 18.26 -32.78 10.35
C LEU A 132 18.03 -34.03 11.22
N GLY A 133 16.82 -34.20 11.78
CA GLY A 133 16.40 -35.24 12.62
C GLY A 133 15.63 -36.36 11.98
N GLY A 134 14.99 -36.03 10.93
CA GLY A 134 14.22 -37.04 10.20
C GLY A 134 15.10 -38.04 9.47
N ASN A 135 14.46 -39.10 9.02
CA ASN A 135 15.11 -40.14 8.22
C ASN A 135 15.66 -39.59 6.88
N ASP A 136 15.04 -38.54 6.37
CA ASP A 136 15.50 -37.85 5.14
C ASP A 136 16.83 -37.12 5.33
N GLY A 137 17.16 -36.69 6.55
CA GLY A 137 18.41 -36.03 6.91
C GLY A 137 19.53 -37.04 7.28
N GLY A 138 19.80 -38.02 6.43
CA GLY A 138 20.79 -39.09 6.65
C GLY A 138 22.26 -38.66 6.78
N TYR A 139 22.50 -37.46 7.31
CA TYR A 139 23.84 -36.90 7.50
C TYR A 139 24.51 -37.43 8.76
N PRO A 140 25.86 -37.50 8.78
CA PRO A 140 26.59 -37.88 9.99
C PRO A 140 26.48 -36.74 11.05
N ASN A 141 26.56 -37.15 12.34
CA ASN A 141 26.32 -36.24 13.47
C ASN A 141 27.20 -34.98 13.46
N TRP A 142 28.47 -35.08 12.99
CA TRP A 142 29.34 -33.94 12.89
C TRP A 142 28.79 -32.88 11.94
N PHE A 143 28.17 -33.27 10.82
CA PHE A 143 27.60 -32.35 9.87
C PHE A 143 26.27 -31.76 10.37
N LYS A 144 25.43 -32.59 11.02
CA LYS A 144 24.21 -32.10 11.66
C LYS A 144 24.54 -31.03 12.71
N THR A 145 25.51 -31.26 13.57
CA THR A 145 25.99 -30.31 14.59
C THR A 145 26.56 -29.05 13.95
N TYR A 146 27.41 -29.20 12.93
CA TYR A 146 27.97 -28.07 12.19
C TYR A 146 26.89 -27.19 11.56
N THR A 147 25.91 -27.81 10.92
CA THR A 147 24.77 -27.13 10.30
C THR A 147 23.96 -26.38 11.34
N TRP A 148 23.50 -27.06 12.39
CA TRP A 148 22.70 -26.46 13.44
C TRP A 148 23.37 -25.27 14.11
N THR A 149 24.60 -25.47 14.60
CA THR A 149 25.37 -24.40 15.26
C THR A 149 25.73 -23.24 14.34
N SER A 150 25.70 -23.45 13.04
CA SER A 150 25.91 -22.41 12.05
C SER A 150 24.62 -21.67 11.71
N VAL A 151 23.53 -22.38 11.41
CA VAL A 151 22.24 -21.79 11.03
C VAL A 151 21.71 -20.87 12.14
N THR A 152 21.83 -21.28 13.41
CA THR A 152 21.40 -20.44 14.55
C THR A 152 22.16 -19.11 14.68
N LYS A 153 23.27 -18.92 13.98
CA LYS A 153 24.08 -17.69 13.95
C LYS A 153 23.85 -16.83 12.70
N LEU A 154 23.04 -17.30 11.74
CA LEU A 154 22.79 -16.60 10.50
C LEU A 154 21.64 -15.59 10.64
N GLY A 155 21.89 -14.38 10.20
CA GLY A 155 20.90 -13.29 10.11
C GLY A 155 20.38 -13.10 8.69
N THR A 156 20.15 -11.85 8.32
CA THR A 156 19.66 -11.45 6.99
C THR A 156 20.66 -11.81 5.90
N TYR A 157 20.18 -12.30 4.78
CA TYR A 157 21.01 -12.50 3.59
C TYR A 157 21.35 -11.16 2.93
N ASP A 158 22.63 -10.88 2.75
CA ASP A 158 23.17 -9.72 2.04
C ASP A 158 23.48 -10.14 0.60
N LYS A 159 22.67 -9.65 -0.34
CA LYS A 159 22.77 -10.03 -1.75
C LYS A 159 23.99 -9.45 -2.44
N ASP A 160 24.39 -8.22 -2.08
CA ASP A 160 25.54 -7.56 -2.67
C ASP A 160 26.85 -8.29 -2.34
N LYS A 161 26.86 -8.92 -1.15
CA LYS A 161 28.02 -9.71 -0.69
C LYS A 161 27.84 -11.21 -0.89
N SER A 162 26.66 -11.66 -1.31
CA SER A 162 26.31 -13.08 -1.42
C SER A 162 26.61 -13.85 -0.14
N GLU A 163 26.26 -13.28 1.03
CA GLU A 163 26.52 -13.89 2.33
C GLU A 163 25.43 -13.57 3.34
N PHE A 164 25.27 -14.43 4.35
CA PHE A 164 24.41 -14.17 5.50
C PHE A 164 25.15 -13.30 6.53
N GLN A 165 24.50 -12.25 6.99
CA GLN A 165 25.00 -11.44 8.11
C GLN A 165 25.02 -12.25 9.39
N LYS A 166 25.84 -11.85 10.35
CA LYS A 166 25.85 -12.48 11.69
C LYS A 166 24.58 -12.07 12.44
N ARG A 167 23.88 -13.06 12.98
CA ARG A 167 22.72 -12.84 13.86
C ARG A 167 23.17 -12.21 15.18
N SER A 168 22.45 -11.20 15.61
CA SER A 168 22.55 -10.57 16.92
C SER A 168 21.27 -10.83 17.73
N ARG A 169 21.29 -10.44 19.00
CA ARG A 169 20.13 -10.61 19.91
C ARG A 169 18.87 -9.89 19.42
N GLY A 170 19.04 -8.72 18.74
CA GLY A 170 17.93 -7.94 18.17
C GLY A 170 17.65 -8.23 16.70
N THR A 171 18.11 -9.35 16.14
CA THR A 171 17.84 -9.68 14.74
C THR A 171 16.41 -10.15 14.54
N THR A 172 15.61 -9.36 13.83
CA THR A 172 14.20 -9.67 13.51
C THR A 172 14.03 -10.53 12.27
N ALA A 173 15.06 -10.66 11.44
CA ALA A 173 15.01 -11.47 10.23
C ALA A 173 14.67 -12.94 10.57
N PRO A 174 13.90 -13.65 9.71
CA PRO A 174 13.73 -15.09 9.82
C PRO A 174 15.06 -15.81 9.72
N TYR A 175 15.09 -17.07 10.11
CA TYR A 175 16.24 -17.93 9.83
C TYR A 175 16.28 -18.31 8.35
N PRO A 176 17.48 -18.63 7.79
CA PRO A 176 17.57 -19.08 6.41
C PRO A 176 16.62 -20.26 6.17
N GLU A 177 15.93 -20.23 5.04
CA GLU A 177 15.08 -21.35 4.64
C GLU A 177 15.92 -22.60 4.37
N LEU A 178 15.34 -23.74 4.74
CA LEU A 178 15.94 -25.04 4.46
C LEU A 178 15.76 -25.37 2.97
N ASN A 179 16.85 -25.34 2.21
CA ASN A 179 16.93 -25.94 0.89
C ASN A 179 17.71 -27.27 1.00
N ARG A 180 17.02 -28.39 0.78
CA ARG A 180 17.57 -29.74 0.98
C ARG A 180 18.68 -30.04 -0.01
N GLU A 181 18.53 -29.62 -1.25
CA GLU A 181 19.52 -29.82 -2.31
C GLU A 181 20.79 -29.01 -2.03
N ALA A 182 20.63 -27.73 -1.67
CA ALA A 182 21.75 -26.89 -1.27
C ALA A 182 22.50 -27.45 -0.06
N LEU A 183 21.76 -28.00 0.93
CA LEU A 183 22.39 -28.62 2.09
C LEU A 183 23.14 -29.90 1.72
N ALA A 184 22.57 -30.72 0.84
CA ALA A 184 23.22 -31.92 0.31
C ALA A 184 24.50 -31.56 -0.47
N TYR A 185 24.45 -30.50 -1.28
CA TYR A 185 25.62 -29.94 -1.98
C TYR A 185 26.71 -29.53 -0.99
N VAL A 186 26.37 -28.77 0.05
CA VAL A 186 27.34 -28.34 1.09
C VAL A 186 27.96 -29.55 1.78
N TYR A 187 27.17 -30.58 2.11
CA TYR A 187 27.68 -31.83 2.70
C TYR A 187 28.67 -32.54 1.77
N ASP A 188 28.30 -32.71 0.50
CA ASP A 188 29.12 -33.43 -0.48
C ASP A 188 30.49 -32.77 -0.68
N VAL A 189 30.50 -31.45 -0.90
CA VAL A 189 31.75 -30.72 -1.11
C VAL A 189 32.65 -30.69 0.14
N LEU A 190 32.05 -30.56 1.35
CA LEU A 190 32.82 -30.62 2.60
C LEU A 190 33.34 -32.03 2.89
N ASN A 191 32.54 -33.04 2.65
CA ASN A 191 32.92 -34.46 2.88
C ASN A 191 34.08 -34.86 1.97
N LYS A 192 34.00 -34.54 0.67
CA LYS A 192 35.04 -34.81 -0.31
C LYS A 192 36.32 -34.05 0.04
N SER A 193 36.23 -32.75 0.25
CA SER A 193 37.42 -31.89 0.46
C SER A 193 38.08 -32.10 1.81
N ARG A 194 37.31 -32.29 2.90
CA ARG A 194 37.85 -32.24 4.27
C ARG A 194 37.95 -33.61 4.95
N VAL A 195 37.06 -34.54 4.61
CA VAL A 195 37.04 -35.84 5.23
C VAL A 195 37.78 -36.89 4.39
N GLN A 196 37.59 -36.84 3.08
CA GLN A 196 38.23 -37.80 2.15
C GLN A 196 39.55 -37.25 1.56
N GLY A 197 39.82 -35.96 1.69
CA GLY A 197 41.05 -35.34 1.14
C GLY A 197 41.06 -35.24 -0.38
N GLU A 198 39.91 -35.36 -1.02
CA GLU A 198 39.77 -35.28 -2.47
C GLU A 198 39.66 -33.82 -2.95
N GLN A 199 40.23 -33.54 -4.12
CA GLN A 199 39.97 -32.28 -4.80
C GLN A 199 38.55 -32.30 -5.37
N VAL A 200 37.75 -31.29 -5.01
CA VAL A 200 36.41 -31.12 -5.55
C VAL A 200 36.55 -30.39 -6.89
N ASN A 201 36.33 -31.13 -7.97
CA ASN A 201 36.29 -30.57 -9.32
C ASN A 201 34.84 -30.14 -9.61
N GLY A 202 34.60 -28.85 -9.72
CA GLY A 202 33.32 -28.26 -10.12
C GLY A 202 33.56 -27.25 -11.24
N GLY A 203 32.57 -27.04 -12.11
CA GLY A 203 32.66 -26.25 -13.35
C GLY A 203 33.22 -24.82 -13.24
N ALA A 204 32.65 -23.86 -13.93
CA ALA A 204 33.19 -22.48 -14.08
C ALA A 204 33.45 -21.71 -12.75
N ASN A 205 32.88 -22.14 -11.62
CA ASN A 205 33.05 -21.51 -10.29
C ASN A 205 34.07 -22.22 -9.38
N ASP A 206 34.92 -23.09 -9.90
CA ASP A 206 35.80 -23.95 -9.10
C ASP A 206 36.75 -23.14 -8.16
N ALA A 207 37.32 -22.04 -8.63
CA ALA A 207 38.22 -21.19 -7.82
C ALA A 207 37.47 -20.51 -6.64
N GLN A 208 36.24 -20.10 -6.81
CA GLN A 208 35.42 -19.50 -5.75
C GLN A 208 35.03 -20.57 -4.73
N LEU A 209 34.58 -21.73 -5.16
CA LEU A 209 34.23 -22.85 -4.30
C LEU A 209 35.45 -23.30 -3.46
N GLN A 210 36.63 -23.42 -4.06
CA GLN A 210 37.89 -23.75 -3.35
C GLN A 210 38.23 -22.70 -2.26
N LYS A 211 38.00 -21.43 -2.54
CA LYS A 211 38.17 -20.35 -1.55
C LYS A 211 37.18 -20.45 -0.41
N LEU A 212 35.90 -20.77 -0.72
CA LEU A 212 34.86 -20.97 0.27
C LEU A 212 35.13 -22.19 1.16
N LEU A 213 35.59 -23.30 0.58
CA LEU A 213 35.96 -24.52 1.30
C LEU A 213 37.15 -24.26 2.25
N LYS A 214 38.17 -23.53 1.82
CA LYS A 214 39.28 -23.11 2.71
C LYS A 214 38.79 -22.20 3.84
N GLY A 215 37.86 -21.29 3.55
CA GLY A 215 37.24 -20.40 4.55
C GLY A 215 36.34 -21.14 5.53
N GLY A 216 35.70 -22.21 5.10
CA GLY A 216 34.83 -23.09 5.90
C GLY A 216 33.67 -22.41 6.61
N ASN A 217 33.17 -21.28 6.09
CA ASN A 217 32.03 -20.58 6.62
C ASN A 217 30.76 -21.20 6.04
N PHE A 218 29.93 -21.82 6.91
CA PHE A 218 28.69 -22.47 6.49
C PHE A 218 27.76 -21.51 5.74
N GLY A 219 27.57 -20.29 6.27
CA GLY A 219 26.64 -19.33 5.64
C GLY A 219 27.04 -18.97 4.20
N LYS A 220 28.35 -18.83 3.95
CA LYS A 220 28.86 -18.57 2.59
C LYS A 220 28.74 -19.78 1.67
N LEU A 221 29.05 -20.96 2.19
CA LEU A 221 28.90 -22.22 1.44
C LEU A 221 27.44 -22.49 1.12
N TYR A 222 26.55 -22.26 2.08
CA TYR A 222 25.12 -22.48 1.91
C TYR A 222 24.52 -21.44 0.94
N ALA A 223 24.91 -20.19 1.05
CA ALA A 223 24.50 -19.16 0.10
C ALA A 223 24.91 -19.50 -1.34
N HIS A 224 26.18 -19.93 -1.52
CA HIS A 224 26.68 -20.37 -2.81
C HIS A 224 25.89 -21.60 -3.33
N ALA A 225 25.67 -22.59 -2.47
CA ALA A 225 24.93 -23.80 -2.84
C ALA A 225 23.48 -23.49 -3.25
N VAL A 226 22.80 -22.58 -2.56
CA VAL A 226 21.43 -22.14 -2.94
C VAL A 226 21.42 -21.52 -4.34
N LEU A 227 22.41 -20.71 -4.68
CA LEU A 227 22.51 -20.12 -6.02
C LEU A 227 22.80 -21.20 -7.10
N GLU A 228 23.63 -22.19 -6.79
CA GLU A 228 23.96 -23.27 -7.73
C GLU A 228 22.76 -24.21 -8.01
N VAL A 229 21.94 -24.49 -6.99
CA VAL A 229 20.78 -25.39 -7.15
C VAL A 229 19.49 -24.68 -7.55
N THR A 230 19.50 -23.36 -7.51
CA THR A 230 18.34 -22.53 -7.92
C THR A 230 18.82 -21.55 -9.01
N PRO A 231 19.02 -22.03 -10.25
CA PRO A 231 19.54 -21.18 -11.30
C PRO A 231 18.54 -20.07 -11.61
N ASP A 232 18.99 -18.85 -11.43
CA ASP A 232 18.28 -17.63 -11.81
C ASP A 232 19.18 -16.86 -12.79
N THR A 233 19.30 -17.43 -14.00
CA THR A 233 20.20 -16.90 -15.03
C THR A 233 19.53 -15.79 -15.86
N PRO A 234 20.29 -14.86 -16.45
CA PRO A 234 19.73 -13.84 -17.35
C PRO A 234 18.94 -14.45 -18.51
N GLU A 235 19.36 -15.64 -18.99
CA GLU A 235 18.67 -16.36 -20.06
C GLU A 235 17.28 -16.81 -19.64
N LEU A 236 17.10 -17.34 -18.43
CA LEU A 236 15.81 -17.71 -17.88
C LEU A 236 14.92 -16.48 -17.64
N ARG A 237 15.49 -15.34 -17.31
CA ARG A 237 14.73 -14.10 -17.16
C ARG A 237 14.30 -13.46 -18.48
N ASN A 238 14.94 -13.79 -19.59
CA ASN A 238 14.50 -13.35 -20.91
C ASN A 238 13.28 -14.15 -21.41
N GLU A 239 12.98 -15.32 -20.85
CA GLU A 239 11.76 -16.08 -21.18
C GLU A 239 10.55 -15.42 -20.52
N ILE A 240 9.58 -15.00 -21.32
CA ILE A 240 8.35 -14.35 -20.85
C ILE A 240 7.11 -15.23 -20.97
N ARG A 241 7.21 -16.34 -21.72
CA ARG A 241 6.10 -17.29 -21.89
C ARG A 241 5.93 -18.12 -20.63
N GLY A 242 4.69 -18.23 -20.21
CA GLY A 242 4.38 -18.95 -18.98
C GLY A 242 2.88 -18.98 -18.69
N SER A 243 2.54 -19.28 -17.45
CA SER A 243 1.14 -19.37 -17.03
C SER A 243 0.94 -18.88 -15.60
N TRP A 244 -0.31 -18.45 -15.32
CA TRP A 244 -0.76 -18.08 -14.00
C TRP A 244 -1.21 -19.32 -13.23
N THR A 245 -0.67 -19.49 -12.02
CA THR A 245 -1.16 -20.47 -11.05
C THR A 245 -1.94 -19.75 -9.97
N LYS A 246 -3.18 -20.19 -9.73
CA LYS A 246 -4.01 -19.72 -8.62
C LYS A 246 -3.85 -20.61 -7.40
N PHE A 247 -3.62 -19.99 -6.25
CA PHE A 247 -3.72 -20.58 -4.93
C PHE A 247 -4.98 -20.03 -4.27
N ASN A 248 -5.98 -20.88 -4.08
CA ASN A 248 -7.26 -20.43 -3.51
C ASN A 248 -7.11 -20.07 -2.04
N GLN A 249 -7.93 -19.12 -1.60
CA GLN A 249 -8.09 -18.79 -0.18
C GLN A 249 -8.36 -20.07 0.64
N THR A 250 -7.55 -20.32 1.66
CA THR A 250 -7.63 -21.54 2.48
C THR A 250 -6.82 -21.43 3.76
N ASP A 251 -7.18 -22.27 4.75
CA ASP A 251 -6.39 -22.53 5.96
C ASP A 251 -5.50 -23.77 5.83
N ASP A 252 -5.52 -24.49 4.70
CA ASP A 252 -4.75 -25.73 4.51
C ASP A 252 -3.24 -25.45 4.43
N PRO A 253 -2.43 -25.92 5.41
CA PRO A 253 -0.99 -25.72 5.43
C PRO A 253 -0.27 -26.30 4.20
N ARG A 254 -0.85 -27.31 3.55
CA ARG A 254 -0.25 -27.90 2.32
C ARG A 254 -0.25 -26.91 1.16
N THR A 255 -1.30 -26.11 1.03
CA THR A 255 -1.36 -25.06 0.00
C THR A 255 -0.35 -23.96 0.30
N ALA A 256 -0.24 -23.54 1.56
CA ALA A 256 0.75 -22.56 2.00
C ALA A 256 2.20 -23.04 1.76
N ARG A 257 2.48 -24.32 2.07
CA ARG A 257 3.77 -24.94 1.79
C ARG A 257 4.09 -25.00 0.31
N ARG A 258 3.10 -25.32 -0.55
CA ARG A 258 3.27 -25.32 -2.00
C ARG A 258 3.54 -23.91 -2.53
N LEU A 259 2.82 -22.89 -2.04
CA LEU A 259 3.04 -21.50 -2.41
C LEU A 259 4.44 -21.03 -1.99
N SER A 260 4.78 -21.13 -0.69
CA SER A 260 6.07 -20.68 -0.19
C SER A 260 7.23 -21.44 -0.85
N GLY A 261 7.11 -22.76 -1.04
CA GLY A 261 8.12 -23.60 -1.70
C GLY A 261 8.36 -23.21 -3.15
N SER A 262 7.32 -22.81 -3.89
CA SER A 262 7.45 -22.41 -5.30
C SER A 262 8.12 -21.02 -5.48
N LEU A 263 8.16 -20.21 -4.42
CA LEU A 263 8.79 -18.89 -4.41
C LEU A 263 10.17 -18.90 -3.75
N GLN A 264 10.55 -20.01 -3.15
CA GLN A 264 11.79 -20.16 -2.42
C GLN A 264 13.01 -19.97 -3.34
N GLY A 265 14.02 -19.24 -2.85
CA GLY A 265 15.26 -18.99 -3.62
C GLY A 265 15.17 -17.82 -4.61
N HIS A 266 13.98 -17.31 -4.90
CA HIS A 266 13.76 -16.22 -5.87
C HIS A 266 13.71 -14.81 -5.26
N GLY A 267 14.15 -14.65 -4.02
CA GLY A 267 14.31 -13.34 -3.38
C GLY A 267 13.05 -12.73 -2.79
N THR A 268 12.00 -13.51 -2.62
CA THR A 268 10.77 -13.07 -1.96
C THR A 268 10.95 -13.03 -0.45
N GLY A 269 11.00 -11.85 0.12
CA GLY A 269 11.19 -11.67 1.56
C GLY A 269 9.99 -11.10 2.30
N TRP A 270 8.84 -10.88 1.64
CA TRP A 270 7.78 -10.07 2.25
C TRP A 270 6.58 -10.89 2.77
N CYS A 271 5.79 -11.49 1.94
CA CYS A 271 4.56 -12.14 2.43
C CYS A 271 4.55 -13.66 2.25
N THR A 272 5.63 -14.21 1.74
CA THR A 272 5.77 -15.66 1.50
C THR A 272 7.15 -16.17 1.90
N ALA A 273 7.85 -15.42 2.76
CA ALA A 273 9.16 -15.80 3.28
C ALA A 273 9.13 -17.13 4.07
N GLY A 274 7.97 -17.51 4.56
CA GLY A 274 7.77 -18.76 5.27
C GLY A 274 6.35 -19.30 5.11
N GLU A 275 6.15 -20.56 5.50
CA GLU A 275 4.85 -21.23 5.43
C GLU A 275 3.80 -20.57 6.33
N SER A 276 4.19 -20.04 7.50
CA SER A 276 3.29 -19.32 8.39
C SER A 276 2.76 -18.03 7.76
N THR A 277 3.65 -17.26 7.14
CA THR A 277 3.26 -16.03 6.44
C THR A 277 2.39 -16.34 5.23
N ALA A 278 2.74 -17.35 4.43
CA ALA A 278 1.91 -17.80 3.31
C ALA A 278 0.52 -18.27 3.79
N THR A 279 0.44 -18.94 4.94
CA THR A 279 -0.84 -19.33 5.56
C THR A 279 -1.70 -18.11 5.91
N MET A 280 -1.11 -17.09 6.55
CA MET A 280 -1.83 -15.87 6.89
C MET A 280 -2.34 -15.15 5.63
N GLN A 281 -1.53 -15.06 4.59
CA GLN A 281 -1.93 -14.43 3.33
C GLN A 281 -3.09 -15.18 2.65
N LEU A 282 -3.01 -16.50 2.60
CA LEU A 282 -4.07 -17.33 2.01
C LEU A 282 -5.38 -17.34 2.84
N ARG A 283 -5.34 -17.01 4.13
CA ARG A 283 -6.55 -16.73 4.91
C ARG A 283 -7.25 -15.45 4.47
N GLY A 284 -6.49 -14.43 4.09
CA GLY A 284 -7.00 -13.13 3.66
C GLY A 284 -7.65 -13.15 2.28
N GLY A 285 -7.18 -14.01 1.38
CA GLY A 285 -7.67 -14.06 0.00
C GLY A 285 -6.88 -15.02 -0.89
N ASP A 286 -7.29 -15.07 -2.15
CA ASP A 286 -6.60 -15.82 -3.20
C ASP A 286 -5.20 -15.24 -3.46
N PHE A 287 -4.31 -16.08 -3.98
CA PHE A 287 -2.98 -15.67 -4.37
C PHE A 287 -2.69 -16.19 -5.79
N PHE A 288 -2.10 -15.35 -6.65
CA PHE A 288 -1.76 -15.72 -8.01
C PHE A 288 -0.26 -15.56 -8.23
N VAL A 289 0.36 -16.51 -8.88
CA VAL A 289 1.78 -16.43 -9.27
C VAL A 289 1.90 -16.71 -10.75
N TYR A 290 2.62 -15.86 -11.47
CA TYR A 290 3.00 -16.10 -12.84
C TYR A 290 4.35 -16.80 -12.87
N TYR A 291 4.39 -17.97 -13.53
CA TYR A 291 5.61 -18.75 -13.74
C TYR A 291 5.98 -18.74 -15.20
N THR A 292 7.22 -18.40 -15.52
CA THR A 292 7.79 -18.59 -16.84
C THR A 292 8.46 -19.94 -16.95
N ARG A 293 8.79 -20.33 -18.19
CA ARG A 293 9.39 -21.63 -18.48
C ARG A 293 10.82 -21.70 -18.00
N ASP A 294 11.16 -22.86 -17.42
CA ASP A 294 12.54 -23.25 -17.15
C ASP A 294 13.20 -23.88 -18.38
N GLU A 295 14.45 -24.36 -18.21
CA GLU A 295 15.24 -25.00 -19.28
C GLU A 295 14.57 -26.27 -19.84
N ASP A 296 13.78 -26.96 -19.03
CA ASP A 296 13.01 -28.14 -19.42
C ASP A 296 11.66 -27.78 -20.09
N GLY A 297 11.36 -26.49 -20.22
CA GLY A 297 10.11 -25.98 -20.80
C GLY A 297 8.90 -26.06 -19.87
N LYS A 298 9.11 -26.28 -18.58
CA LYS A 298 8.07 -26.31 -17.55
C LYS A 298 7.89 -24.91 -16.95
N ASP A 299 6.64 -24.51 -16.73
CA ASP A 299 6.31 -23.25 -16.06
C ASP A 299 6.64 -23.36 -14.55
N SER A 300 7.86 -23.02 -14.17
CA SER A 300 8.38 -23.21 -12.80
C SER A 300 9.14 -21.99 -12.24
N VAL A 301 9.54 -21.04 -13.08
CA VAL A 301 10.29 -19.85 -12.64
C VAL A 301 9.31 -18.74 -12.25
N PRO A 302 9.10 -18.42 -10.98
CA PRO A 302 8.14 -17.42 -10.56
C PRO A 302 8.63 -16.01 -10.89
N ARG A 303 7.77 -15.17 -11.48
CA ARG A 303 8.09 -13.82 -11.92
C ARG A 303 7.23 -12.73 -11.27
N VAL A 304 5.94 -13.00 -11.10
CA VAL A 304 4.99 -12.03 -10.55
C VAL A 304 4.10 -12.72 -9.54
N ALA A 305 3.82 -12.03 -8.45
CA ALA A 305 2.87 -12.45 -7.43
C ALA A 305 1.79 -11.39 -7.23
N ILE A 306 0.51 -11.83 -7.21
CA ILE A 306 -0.66 -10.98 -6.94
C ILE A 306 -1.35 -11.56 -5.70
N ARG A 307 -1.52 -10.73 -4.67
CA ARG A 307 -2.25 -11.06 -3.44
C ARG A 307 -3.63 -10.41 -3.47
N MET A 308 -4.65 -11.20 -3.18
CA MET A 308 -6.00 -10.70 -2.96
C MET A 308 -6.26 -10.55 -1.47
N GLU A 309 -7.09 -9.59 -1.10
CA GLU A 309 -7.60 -9.40 0.26
C GLU A 309 -9.04 -8.91 0.19
N GLN A 310 -9.92 -9.50 0.98
CA GLN A 310 -11.36 -9.18 0.97
C GLN A 310 -12.03 -9.25 -0.42
N GLY A 311 -11.47 -10.07 -1.31
CA GLY A 311 -11.98 -10.27 -2.66
C GLY A 311 -11.45 -9.30 -3.72
N GLU A 312 -10.58 -8.37 -3.37
CA GLU A 312 -9.97 -7.38 -4.28
C GLU A 312 -8.45 -7.52 -4.34
N VAL A 313 -7.83 -6.95 -5.38
CA VAL A 313 -6.37 -6.89 -5.51
C VAL A 313 -5.80 -5.99 -4.41
N ALA A 314 -5.03 -6.60 -3.51
CA ALA A 314 -4.38 -5.88 -2.42
C ALA A 314 -2.92 -5.54 -2.72
N GLU A 315 -2.20 -6.42 -3.45
CA GLU A 315 -0.78 -6.21 -3.68
C GLU A 315 -0.29 -6.95 -4.93
N VAL A 316 0.62 -6.32 -5.67
CA VAL A 316 1.29 -6.89 -6.85
C VAL A 316 2.78 -6.66 -6.72
N ARG A 317 3.59 -7.72 -6.87
CA ARG A 317 5.04 -7.61 -6.81
C ARG A 317 5.76 -8.51 -7.80
N GLY A 318 6.95 -8.11 -8.18
CA GLY A 318 7.91 -8.98 -8.85
C GLY A 318 8.48 -10.02 -7.89
N VAL A 319 8.70 -11.22 -8.39
CA VAL A 319 9.37 -12.30 -7.66
C VAL A 319 10.84 -12.27 -8.00
N ASN A 320 11.54 -11.33 -7.40
CA ASN A 320 12.98 -11.12 -7.53
C ASN A 320 13.54 -10.45 -6.28
N ALA A 321 14.84 -10.25 -6.30
CA ALA A 321 15.56 -9.67 -5.19
C ALA A 321 15.12 -8.26 -4.80
N ALA A 322 14.75 -7.43 -5.76
CA ALA A 322 14.27 -6.07 -5.53
C ALA A 322 12.78 -6.02 -5.18
N GLN A 323 12.05 -7.13 -5.43
CA GLN A 323 10.58 -7.22 -5.32
C GLN A 323 9.85 -6.24 -6.25
N GLU A 324 10.54 -5.73 -7.25
CA GLU A 324 9.99 -4.83 -8.24
C GLU A 324 9.45 -5.62 -9.44
N LEU A 325 8.36 -5.15 -9.99
CA LEU A 325 7.80 -5.73 -11.21
C LEU A 325 8.77 -5.47 -12.36
N GLU A 326 9.26 -6.53 -12.98
CA GLU A 326 10.13 -6.45 -14.14
C GLU A 326 9.38 -5.84 -15.33
N HIS A 327 10.10 -5.07 -16.14
CA HIS A 327 9.50 -4.36 -17.27
C HIS A 327 8.77 -5.31 -18.24
N GLU A 328 9.37 -6.46 -18.50
CA GLU A 328 8.86 -7.50 -19.40
C GLU A 328 7.57 -8.15 -18.86
N MET A 329 7.34 -8.08 -17.55
CA MET A 329 6.15 -8.62 -16.89
C MET A 329 5.02 -7.60 -16.76
N ALA A 330 5.25 -6.34 -17.10
CA ALA A 330 4.28 -5.26 -16.88
C ALA A 330 2.97 -5.49 -17.65
N ASP A 331 3.05 -5.82 -18.95
CA ASP A 331 1.89 -6.01 -19.80
C ASP A 331 1.10 -7.27 -19.40
N ILE A 332 1.80 -8.37 -19.10
CA ILE A 332 1.21 -9.64 -18.63
C ILE A 332 0.45 -9.43 -17.32
N THR A 333 1.04 -8.64 -16.44
CA THR A 333 0.44 -8.29 -15.15
C THR A 333 -0.78 -7.40 -15.33
N ALA A 334 -0.66 -6.35 -16.15
CA ALA A 334 -1.76 -5.42 -16.42
C ALA A 334 -2.96 -6.12 -17.07
N GLU A 335 -2.72 -7.06 -17.99
CA GLU A 335 -3.78 -7.87 -18.59
C GLU A 335 -4.48 -8.72 -17.53
N ARG A 336 -3.72 -9.40 -16.67
CA ARG A 336 -4.30 -10.21 -15.58
C ARG A 336 -5.12 -9.38 -14.60
N LEU A 337 -4.65 -8.18 -14.26
CA LEU A 337 -5.34 -7.29 -13.32
C LEU A 337 -6.71 -6.84 -13.83
N LYS A 338 -6.90 -6.69 -15.15
CA LYS A 338 -8.22 -6.33 -15.71
C LYS A 338 -9.30 -7.38 -15.40
N ASP A 339 -8.89 -8.65 -15.27
CA ASP A 339 -9.80 -9.75 -14.98
C ASP A 339 -10.08 -9.91 -13.46
N LEU A 340 -9.36 -9.19 -12.60
CA LEU A 340 -9.45 -9.32 -11.16
C LEU A 340 -10.23 -8.16 -10.54
N PRO A 341 -11.12 -8.42 -9.57
CA PRO A 341 -11.80 -7.35 -8.84
C PRO A 341 -10.81 -6.37 -8.21
N GLY A 342 -11.06 -5.06 -8.36
CA GLY A 342 -10.16 -4.01 -7.88
C GLY A 342 -8.88 -3.81 -8.71
N GLY A 343 -8.66 -4.59 -9.77
CA GLY A 343 -7.40 -4.57 -10.52
C GLY A 343 -7.16 -3.27 -11.30
N GLU A 344 -8.19 -2.72 -11.94
CA GLU A 344 -8.05 -1.41 -12.63
C GLU A 344 -7.77 -0.28 -11.65
N GLU A 345 -8.39 -0.33 -10.48
CA GLU A 345 -8.14 0.65 -9.41
C GLU A 345 -6.71 0.50 -8.87
N TYR A 346 -6.25 -0.73 -8.69
CA TYR A 346 -4.86 -1.01 -8.28
C TYR A 346 -3.85 -0.43 -9.29
N ILE A 347 -4.08 -0.63 -10.60
CA ILE A 347 -3.21 -0.08 -11.66
C ILE A 347 -3.12 1.45 -11.54
N ARG A 348 -4.26 2.13 -11.35
CA ARG A 348 -4.31 3.58 -11.21
C ARG A 348 -3.55 4.05 -9.96
N LYS A 349 -3.82 3.44 -8.79
CA LYS A 349 -3.12 3.73 -7.54
C LYS A 349 -1.60 3.51 -7.66
N ALA A 350 -1.19 2.40 -8.25
CA ALA A 350 0.23 2.09 -8.46
C ALA A 350 0.91 3.12 -9.37
N HIS A 351 0.23 3.55 -10.43
CA HIS A 351 0.71 4.60 -11.34
C HIS A 351 0.87 5.94 -10.60
N ASP A 352 -0.14 6.35 -9.82
CA ASP A 352 -0.12 7.58 -9.06
C ASP A 352 1.01 7.59 -8.01
N MET A 353 1.18 6.49 -7.28
CA MET A 353 2.24 6.37 -6.28
C MET A 353 3.64 6.38 -6.91
N LYS A 354 3.82 5.73 -8.06
CA LYS A 354 5.08 5.77 -8.82
C LYS A 354 5.40 7.21 -9.27
N ARG A 355 4.41 7.93 -9.76
CA ARG A 355 4.54 9.31 -10.21
C ARG A 355 4.85 10.27 -9.04
N LEU A 356 4.13 10.11 -7.92
CA LEU A 356 4.39 10.88 -6.69
C LEU A 356 5.81 10.65 -6.16
N THR A 357 6.27 9.41 -6.12
CA THR A 357 7.65 9.06 -5.70
C THR A 357 8.70 9.66 -6.63
N ALA A 358 8.44 9.71 -7.94
CA ALA A 358 9.34 10.36 -8.89
C ALA A 358 9.47 11.87 -8.64
N ILE A 359 8.34 12.55 -8.38
CA ILE A 359 8.33 13.98 -8.03
C ILE A 359 9.01 14.22 -6.69
N GLU A 360 8.76 13.40 -5.66
CA GLU A 360 9.42 13.48 -4.36
C GLU A 360 10.94 13.38 -4.51
N LYS A 361 11.46 12.37 -5.22
CA LYS A 361 12.89 12.23 -5.51
C LYS A 361 13.48 13.43 -6.24
N LYS A 362 12.76 13.95 -7.24
CA LYS A 362 13.20 15.12 -8.02
C LYS A 362 13.31 16.37 -7.15
N THR A 363 12.37 16.56 -6.20
CA THR A 363 12.29 17.74 -5.33
C THR A 363 13.08 17.61 -4.03
N ALA A 364 13.48 16.40 -3.63
CA ALA A 364 14.20 16.14 -2.38
C ALA A 364 15.55 16.86 -2.31
N THR A 365 16.29 16.92 -3.43
CA THR A 365 17.62 17.53 -3.50
C THR A 365 17.53 19.05 -3.69
N ASN A 366 16.55 19.52 -4.44
CA ASN A 366 16.30 20.94 -4.72
C ASN A 366 14.79 21.19 -4.79
N PRO A 367 14.17 21.76 -3.74
CA PRO A 367 12.75 22.07 -3.74
C PRO A 367 12.31 22.98 -4.88
N ASP A 368 13.19 23.88 -5.34
CA ASP A 368 12.89 24.88 -6.38
C ASP A 368 13.13 24.34 -7.81
N VAL A 369 13.45 23.06 -7.98
CA VAL A 369 13.59 22.47 -9.31
C VAL A 369 12.31 22.66 -10.11
N SER A 370 12.41 23.08 -11.36
CA SER A 370 11.24 23.27 -12.23
C SER A 370 10.53 21.93 -12.47
N LEU A 371 9.26 21.88 -12.11
CA LEU A 371 8.35 20.82 -12.50
C LEU A 371 7.70 21.16 -13.85
N THR A 372 7.42 20.14 -14.64
CA THR A 372 6.68 20.29 -15.90
C THR A 372 5.22 20.62 -15.62
N GLY A 373 4.51 21.17 -16.61
CA GLY A 373 3.07 21.42 -16.49
C GLY A 373 2.28 20.16 -16.13
N GLU A 374 2.66 19.00 -16.68
CA GLU A 374 2.04 17.71 -16.35
C GLU A 374 2.33 17.26 -14.91
N GLU A 375 3.57 17.45 -14.42
CA GLU A 375 3.91 17.15 -13.03
C GLU A 375 3.14 18.04 -12.06
N LEU A 376 2.95 19.31 -12.40
CA LEU A 376 2.15 20.24 -11.59
C LEU A 376 0.65 19.92 -11.66
N ARG A 377 0.10 19.62 -12.84
CA ARG A 377 -1.30 19.15 -12.96
C ARG A 377 -1.56 17.96 -12.05
N PHE A 378 -0.63 17.00 -12.03
CA PHE A 378 -0.71 15.84 -11.16
C PHE A 378 -0.54 16.23 -9.68
N LEU A 379 0.57 16.88 -9.30
CA LEU A 379 0.88 17.24 -7.91
C LEU A 379 -0.22 18.09 -7.27
N TYR A 380 -0.84 18.99 -8.01
CA TYR A 380 -1.95 19.83 -7.54
C TYR A 380 -3.32 19.25 -7.87
N GLU A 381 -3.36 18.01 -8.32
CA GLU A 381 -4.61 17.27 -8.55
C GLU A 381 -5.60 17.99 -9.46
N LEU A 382 -5.12 18.70 -10.50
CA LEU A 382 -5.99 19.50 -11.37
C LEU A 382 -6.94 18.65 -12.21
N ASP A 383 -6.50 17.43 -12.58
CA ASP A 383 -7.28 16.53 -13.43
C ASP A 383 -8.08 15.50 -12.62
N HIS A 384 -7.46 14.89 -11.63
CA HIS A 384 -8.06 13.90 -10.73
C HIS A 384 -7.33 13.86 -9.39
N GLU A 385 -7.95 13.29 -8.37
CA GLU A 385 -7.31 13.06 -7.08
C GLU A 385 -6.25 11.98 -7.17
N ILE A 386 -5.12 12.21 -6.50
CA ILE A 386 -4.06 11.20 -6.36
C ILE A 386 -4.53 10.13 -5.40
N GLN A 387 -4.58 8.89 -5.87
CA GLN A 387 -5.01 7.76 -5.08
C GLN A 387 -3.82 6.96 -4.57
N GLY A 388 -3.73 6.81 -3.24
CA GLY A 388 -2.78 5.93 -2.57
C GLY A 388 -3.42 4.61 -2.16
N PHE A 389 -2.63 3.75 -1.53
CA PHE A 389 -3.09 2.48 -0.95
C PHE A 389 -3.57 2.64 0.50
N GLY A 390 -3.36 3.80 1.12
CA GLY A 390 -3.85 4.12 2.46
C GLY A 390 -5.31 4.59 2.46
N TYR A 391 -5.87 4.73 3.67
CA TYR A 391 -7.23 5.23 3.88
C TYR A 391 -7.33 6.76 3.83
N GLU A 392 -6.19 7.46 3.87
CA GLU A 392 -6.10 8.91 3.87
C GLU A 392 -5.28 9.38 2.65
N THR A 393 -5.40 10.65 2.31
CA THR A 393 -4.56 11.28 1.29
C THR A 393 -3.08 11.13 1.66
N ASP A 394 -2.24 10.74 0.71
CA ASP A 394 -0.80 10.56 0.95
C ASP A 394 -0.17 11.87 1.44
N PRO A 395 0.46 11.88 2.63
CA PRO A 395 1.01 13.10 3.23
C PRO A 395 2.12 13.75 2.40
N ARG A 396 2.79 12.99 1.54
CA ARG A 396 3.81 13.51 0.63
C ARG A 396 3.28 14.59 -0.30
N ILE A 397 2.00 14.53 -0.65
CA ILE A 397 1.37 15.53 -1.53
C ILE A 397 1.43 16.91 -0.88
N SER A 398 0.96 17.03 0.37
CA SER A 398 1.01 18.30 1.11
C SER A 398 2.44 18.72 1.45
N GLU A 399 3.28 17.79 1.85
CA GLU A 399 4.69 18.07 2.17
C GLU A 399 5.49 18.60 1.00
N ILE A 400 5.28 18.06 -0.21
CA ILE A 400 5.95 18.56 -1.42
C ILE A 400 5.42 19.96 -1.77
N ARG A 401 4.10 20.16 -1.73
CA ARG A 401 3.47 21.46 -1.99
C ARG A 401 3.96 22.54 -1.01
N GLU A 402 4.01 22.25 0.29
CA GLU A 402 4.50 23.18 1.32
C GLU A 402 5.97 23.55 1.13
N LYS A 403 6.83 22.58 0.79
CA LYS A 403 8.25 22.83 0.54
C LYS A 403 8.50 23.69 -0.71
N ARG A 404 7.61 23.59 -1.71
CA ARG A 404 7.75 24.33 -2.98
C ARG A 404 7.16 25.74 -2.91
N GLY A 405 6.13 25.92 -2.08
CA GLY A 405 5.55 27.25 -1.81
C GLY A 405 5.25 28.02 -3.10
N ASP A 406 5.84 29.20 -3.21
CA ASP A 406 5.59 30.13 -4.32
C ASP A 406 6.31 29.75 -5.64
N ALA A 407 7.23 28.80 -5.62
CA ALA A 407 8.00 28.42 -6.81
C ALA A 407 7.10 27.90 -7.96
N ASP A 408 5.96 27.32 -7.64
CA ASP A 408 5.02 26.77 -8.61
C ASP A 408 4.01 27.80 -9.15
N LYS A 409 3.83 28.97 -8.47
CA LYS A 409 2.83 29.99 -8.84
C LYS A 409 2.84 30.39 -10.32
N PRO A 410 4.00 30.74 -10.93
CA PRO A 410 4.00 31.24 -12.31
C PRO A 410 3.48 30.20 -13.30
N GLU A 411 3.86 28.93 -13.14
CA GLU A 411 3.44 27.87 -14.04
C GLU A 411 1.99 27.45 -13.76
N LEU A 412 1.57 27.42 -12.49
CA LEU A 412 0.16 27.17 -12.12
C LEU A 412 -0.77 28.25 -12.71
N ALA A 413 -0.37 29.53 -12.68
CA ALA A 413 -1.15 30.61 -13.29
C ALA A 413 -1.29 30.45 -14.82
N ARG A 414 -0.31 29.79 -15.47
CA ARG A 414 -0.35 29.51 -16.90
C ARG A 414 -1.26 28.31 -17.22
N ILE A 415 -1.21 27.23 -16.43
CA ILE A 415 -1.91 25.98 -16.76
C ILE A 415 -3.36 25.92 -16.24
N LEU A 416 -3.66 26.61 -15.15
CA LEU A 416 -4.98 26.56 -14.51
C LEU A 416 -6.13 27.03 -15.43
N PRO A 417 -6.01 28.11 -16.21
CA PRO A 417 -7.05 28.51 -17.16
C PRO A 417 -7.36 27.45 -18.21
N GLU A 418 -6.32 26.71 -18.67
CA GLU A 418 -6.47 25.62 -19.64
C GLU A 418 -7.19 24.42 -19.00
N SER A 419 -6.79 24.02 -17.78
CA SER A 419 -7.45 22.97 -17.02
C SER A 419 -8.94 23.26 -16.78
N ILE A 420 -9.30 24.51 -16.47
CA ILE A 420 -10.70 24.90 -16.33
C ILE A 420 -11.44 24.87 -17.67
N ARG A 421 -10.80 25.28 -18.76
CA ARG A 421 -11.39 25.24 -20.11
C ARG A 421 -11.71 23.80 -20.54
N GLU A 422 -10.88 22.84 -20.24
CA GLU A 422 -11.12 21.41 -20.52
C GLU A 422 -12.40 20.88 -19.86
N GLN A 423 -12.85 21.49 -18.78
CA GLN A 423 -14.06 21.11 -18.06
C GLN A 423 -15.36 21.61 -18.72
N VAL A 424 -15.31 22.49 -19.72
CA VAL A 424 -16.52 23.08 -20.36
C VAL A 424 -17.45 22.00 -20.90
N LYS A 425 -16.91 20.95 -21.50
CA LYS A 425 -17.70 19.85 -22.06
C LYS A 425 -18.46 19.08 -20.98
N SER A 426 -17.81 18.74 -19.87
CA SER A 426 -18.46 18.05 -18.74
C SER A 426 -19.44 18.97 -18.00
N ALA A 427 -19.12 20.24 -17.84
CA ALA A 427 -20.04 21.23 -17.29
C ALA A 427 -21.30 21.37 -18.16
N PHE A 428 -21.17 21.32 -19.49
CA PHE A 428 -22.32 21.28 -20.40
C PHE A 428 -23.16 20.02 -20.22
N GLY A 429 -22.55 18.85 -20.09
CA GLY A 429 -23.24 17.59 -19.83
C GLY A 429 -24.08 17.64 -18.55
N ALA A 430 -23.49 18.16 -17.46
CA ALA A 430 -24.18 18.40 -16.21
C ALA A 430 -25.32 19.41 -16.34
N TYR A 431 -25.07 20.57 -16.95
CA TYR A 431 -26.09 21.57 -17.24
C TYR A 431 -27.29 20.96 -17.98
N LYS A 432 -27.04 20.23 -19.07
CA LYS A 432 -28.08 19.61 -19.89
C LYS A 432 -28.92 18.65 -19.07
N THR A 433 -28.29 17.75 -18.30
CA THR A 433 -28.98 16.78 -17.45
C THR A 433 -29.85 17.47 -16.41
N VAL A 434 -29.33 18.48 -15.72
CA VAL A 434 -30.06 19.23 -14.70
C VAL A 434 -31.21 20.02 -15.31
N ALA A 435 -30.98 20.71 -16.43
CA ALA A 435 -32.01 21.48 -17.13
C ALA A 435 -33.15 20.60 -17.66
N GLU A 436 -32.83 19.44 -18.24
CA GLU A 436 -33.84 18.46 -18.71
C GLU A 436 -34.69 17.91 -17.57
N GLN A 437 -34.09 17.57 -16.43
CA GLN A 437 -34.80 17.06 -15.27
C GLN A 437 -35.67 18.14 -14.61
N LEU A 438 -35.21 19.36 -14.53
CA LEU A 438 -36.01 20.48 -14.01
C LEU A 438 -37.10 20.92 -15.00
N GLY A 439 -36.82 20.84 -16.32
CA GLY A 439 -37.74 21.21 -17.39
C GLY A 439 -38.79 20.14 -17.76
N GLY A 440 -38.67 18.92 -17.20
CA GLY A 440 -39.55 17.79 -17.50
C GLY A 440 -41.06 17.98 -17.18
N ASN A 441 -41.42 19.01 -16.40
CA ASN A 441 -42.78 19.50 -16.26
C ASN A 441 -43.02 20.70 -17.21
N LYS A 442 -43.24 20.43 -18.46
CA LYS A 442 -43.23 21.23 -19.68
C LYS A 442 -43.97 22.57 -19.72
N GLN A 443 -44.45 23.17 -18.67
CA GLN A 443 -45.36 24.33 -18.86
C GLN A 443 -45.02 25.63 -18.12
N ARG A 444 -44.00 25.70 -17.27
CA ARG A 444 -43.75 26.94 -16.52
C ARG A 444 -42.29 27.47 -16.49
N LEU A 445 -41.30 26.72 -16.92
CA LEU A 445 -39.90 27.02 -16.62
C LEU A 445 -39.12 27.76 -17.74
N PHE A 446 -39.60 27.70 -18.97
CA PHE A 446 -39.03 28.46 -20.05
C PHE A 446 -40.05 29.48 -20.54
N ARG A 447 -39.73 30.77 -20.54
CA ARG A 447 -40.51 31.75 -21.31
C ARG A 447 -40.56 31.22 -22.74
N LYS A 448 -41.74 31.32 -23.34
CA LYS A 448 -42.05 30.88 -24.70
C LYS A 448 -40.92 31.30 -25.67
N GLY A 449 -40.07 30.36 -26.11
CA GLY A 449 -39.04 30.60 -27.14
C GLY A 449 -37.58 30.46 -26.69
N GLU A 450 -37.26 30.25 -25.41
CA GLU A 450 -35.87 30.05 -25.00
C GLU A 450 -35.45 28.58 -25.21
N ALA A 451 -34.58 28.39 -26.20
CA ALA A 451 -33.96 27.08 -26.47
C ALA A 451 -33.01 26.70 -25.33
N THR A 452 -32.93 25.38 -25.03
CA THR A 452 -31.85 24.83 -24.23
C THR A 452 -30.53 25.30 -24.84
N LEU A 453 -29.62 25.78 -23.97
CA LEU A 453 -28.29 26.23 -24.39
C LEU A 453 -27.60 25.11 -25.19
N SER A 454 -26.99 25.45 -26.30
CA SER A 454 -26.17 24.51 -27.07
C SER A 454 -24.74 24.48 -26.56
N PRO A 455 -23.95 23.41 -26.85
CA PRO A 455 -22.54 23.35 -26.47
C PRO A 455 -21.75 24.58 -26.95
N ASN A 456 -21.96 24.99 -28.18
CA ASN A 456 -21.26 26.18 -28.75
C ASN A 456 -21.63 27.49 -28.07
N GLU A 457 -22.85 27.61 -27.57
CA GLU A 457 -23.26 28.78 -26.80
C GLU A 457 -22.61 28.79 -25.42
N LEU A 458 -22.52 27.65 -24.75
CA LEU A 458 -21.80 27.55 -23.48
C LEU A 458 -20.32 27.88 -23.66
N GLU A 459 -19.66 27.39 -24.70
CA GLU A 459 -18.27 27.73 -25.02
C GLU A 459 -18.08 29.24 -25.25
N ARG A 460 -19.01 29.89 -25.95
CA ARG A 460 -18.96 31.36 -26.14
C ARG A 460 -19.12 32.13 -24.82
N LEU A 461 -20.08 31.69 -23.98
CA LEU A 461 -20.29 32.31 -22.67
C LEU A 461 -19.07 32.08 -21.76
N PHE A 462 -18.50 30.88 -21.79
CA PHE A 462 -17.28 30.57 -21.07
C PHE A 462 -16.12 31.46 -21.55
N ALA A 463 -15.92 31.60 -22.86
CA ALA A 463 -14.85 32.46 -23.41
C ALA A 463 -14.95 33.92 -22.99
N VAL A 464 -16.17 34.43 -22.81
CA VAL A 464 -16.39 35.79 -22.28
C VAL A 464 -16.02 35.82 -20.79
N LYS A 465 -16.47 34.85 -20.03
CA LYS A 465 -16.21 34.77 -18.59
C LYS A 465 -14.74 34.48 -18.27
N ASP A 466 -14.09 33.66 -19.07
CA ASP A 466 -12.65 33.36 -18.96
C ASP A 466 -11.80 34.66 -19.09
N LYS A 467 -12.13 35.50 -20.06
CA LYS A 467 -11.47 36.80 -20.20
C LYS A 467 -11.73 37.74 -19.01
N GLU A 468 -12.93 37.70 -18.45
CA GLU A 468 -13.26 38.47 -17.24
C GLU A 468 -12.44 37.96 -16.05
N TRP A 469 -12.36 36.64 -15.85
CA TRP A 469 -11.58 36.03 -14.78
C TRP A 469 -10.07 36.29 -14.91
N GLN A 470 -9.55 36.33 -16.13
CA GLN A 470 -8.16 36.73 -16.37
C GLN A 470 -7.93 38.23 -16.02
N ALA A 471 -8.86 39.08 -16.38
CA ALA A 471 -8.71 40.52 -16.20
C ALA A 471 -8.89 41.00 -14.75
N ASN A 472 -9.71 40.28 -13.96
CA ASN A 472 -10.05 40.67 -12.58
C ASN A 472 -9.25 39.93 -11.49
N GLY A 473 -8.21 39.17 -11.87
CA GLY A 473 -7.35 38.45 -10.91
C GLY A 473 -8.00 37.22 -10.31
N THR A 474 -9.08 36.69 -10.88
CA THR A 474 -9.71 35.45 -10.40
C THR A 474 -8.72 34.29 -10.44
N TYR A 475 -7.99 34.08 -11.52
CA TYR A 475 -7.03 32.99 -11.62
C TYR A 475 -5.88 33.11 -10.62
N ASP A 476 -5.40 34.29 -10.32
CA ASP A 476 -4.39 34.51 -9.29
C ASP A 476 -4.91 34.09 -7.92
N TYR A 477 -6.15 34.43 -7.59
CA TYR A 477 -6.81 34.00 -6.38
C TYR A 477 -6.98 32.46 -6.33
N LEU A 478 -7.35 31.84 -7.44
CA LEU A 478 -7.48 30.37 -7.50
C LEU A 478 -6.15 29.67 -7.29
N VAL A 479 -5.05 30.21 -7.84
CA VAL A 479 -3.70 29.69 -7.62
C VAL A 479 -3.30 29.82 -6.15
N GLU A 480 -3.59 30.95 -5.50
CA GLU A 480 -3.37 31.12 -4.07
C GLU A 480 -4.12 30.05 -3.26
N GLN A 481 -5.42 29.85 -3.54
CA GLN A 481 -6.23 28.85 -2.85
C GLN A 481 -5.78 27.41 -3.12
N LEU A 482 -5.30 27.13 -4.32
CA LEU A 482 -4.76 25.84 -4.69
C LEU A 482 -3.48 25.52 -3.89
N ILE A 483 -2.60 26.49 -3.74
CA ILE A 483 -1.35 26.34 -2.97
C ILE A 483 -1.64 26.27 -1.47
N GLU A 484 -2.43 27.20 -0.93
CA GLU A 484 -2.68 27.29 0.52
C GLU A 484 -3.55 26.16 1.06
N ASN A 485 -4.58 25.75 0.31
CA ASN A 485 -5.60 24.81 0.80
C ASN A 485 -5.65 23.49 0.00
N GLY A 486 -4.89 23.38 -1.10
CA GLY A 486 -4.99 22.24 -2.02
C GLY A 486 -6.37 22.10 -2.66
N ALA A 487 -7.12 23.22 -2.80
CA ALA A 487 -8.47 23.19 -3.34
C ALA A 487 -8.44 23.19 -4.87
N ARG A 488 -8.92 22.10 -5.48
CA ARG A 488 -9.25 22.09 -6.92
C ARG A 488 -10.50 22.92 -7.17
N PHE A 489 -10.69 23.35 -8.42
CA PHE A 489 -11.86 24.11 -8.83
C PHE A 489 -12.58 23.40 -9.96
N SER A 490 -13.88 23.21 -9.79
CA SER A 490 -14.75 22.65 -10.83
C SER A 490 -15.56 23.75 -11.47
N LEU A 491 -15.56 23.78 -12.80
CA LEU A 491 -16.45 24.61 -13.56
C LEU A 491 -17.88 24.05 -13.49
N VAL A 492 -18.80 24.86 -12.97
CA VAL A 492 -20.20 24.50 -12.84
C VAL A 492 -21.05 25.45 -13.68
N ALA A 493 -21.83 24.86 -14.57
CA ALA A 493 -22.82 25.57 -15.40
C ALA A 493 -24.20 25.31 -14.82
N THR A 494 -24.66 26.17 -13.92
CA THR A 494 -25.98 26.04 -13.28
C THR A 494 -27.05 26.63 -14.17
N PRO A 495 -28.14 25.90 -14.51
CA PRO A 495 -29.28 26.49 -15.20
C PRO A 495 -29.87 27.66 -14.40
N ASN A 496 -30.08 28.79 -15.05
CA ASN A 496 -30.68 29.95 -14.41
C ASN A 496 -32.22 29.83 -14.44
N ILE A 497 -32.73 28.88 -13.68
CA ILE A 497 -34.14 28.46 -13.63
C ILE A 497 -34.64 28.65 -12.21
N GLU A 498 -35.87 29.12 -12.05
CA GLU A 498 -36.57 29.04 -10.79
C GLU A 498 -37.00 27.59 -10.53
N ALA A 499 -36.48 26.98 -9.48
CA ALA A 499 -36.79 25.63 -9.09
C ALA A 499 -37.29 25.60 -7.65
N SER A 500 -38.38 24.86 -7.41
CA SER A 500 -38.87 24.64 -6.06
C SER A 500 -37.94 23.68 -5.30
N GLU A 501 -37.98 23.74 -3.97
CA GLU A 501 -37.25 22.80 -3.11
C GLU A 501 -37.51 21.35 -3.48
N ALA A 502 -38.80 21.00 -3.69
CA ALA A 502 -39.18 19.65 -4.09
C ALA A 502 -38.56 19.20 -5.42
N GLN A 503 -38.39 20.12 -6.37
CA GLN A 503 -37.73 19.82 -7.65
C GLN A 503 -36.21 19.59 -7.47
N ILE A 504 -35.55 20.37 -6.62
CA ILE A 504 -34.12 20.21 -6.34
C ILE A 504 -33.89 18.90 -5.55
N VAL A 505 -34.78 18.58 -4.61
CA VAL A 505 -34.75 17.31 -3.89
C VAL A 505 -34.91 16.11 -4.83
N ALA A 506 -35.92 16.18 -5.72
CA ALA A 506 -36.12 15.14 -6.74
C ALA A 506 -34.91 14.98 -7.68
N LEU A 507 -34.24 16.09 -8.03
CA LEU A 507 -33.01 16.11 -8.83
C LEU A 507 -31.86 15.39 -8.08
N ALA A 508 -31.70 15.66 -6.79
CA ALA A 508 -30.72 14.99 -5.94
C ALA A 508 -31.00 13.49 -5.77
N GLU A 509 -32.28 13.13 -5.57
CA GLU A 509 -32.71 11.72 -5.51
C GLU A 509 -32.45 10.98 -6.85
N ASN A 510 -32.71 11.64 -7.99
CA ASN A 510 -32.44 11.08 -9.30
C ASN A 510 -30.95 10.87 -9.55
N PHE A 511 -30.10 11.73 -9.03
CA PHE A 511 -28.64 11.56 -9.09
C PHE A 511 -28.21 10.21 -8.51
N GLY A 512 -28.84 9.75 -7.43
CA GLY A 512 -28.51 8.50 -6.74
C GLY A 512 -29.12 7.23 -7.36
N LYS A 513 -30.11 7.33 -8.28
CA LYS A 513 -30.84 6.14 -8.78
C LYS A 513 -30.00 5.18 -9.61
N ASP A 514 -29.09 5.68 -10.39
CA ASP A 514 -28.24 4.91 -11.30
C ASP A 514 -26.91 4.51 -10.68
N GLN A 515 -26.74 4.68 -9.38
CA GLN A 515 -25.53 4.37 -8.66
C GLN A 515 -25.81 3.32 -7.59
N PRO A 516 -24.83 2.49 -7.22
CA PRO A 516 -24.95 1.59 -6.07
C PRO A 516 -25.16 2.36 -4.74
N TYR A 517 -25.11 3.68 -4.80
CA TYR A 517 -25.28 4.58 -3.65
C TYR A 517 -26.58 5.32 -3.74
N THR A 518 -27.43 5.15 -2.75
CA THR A 518 -28.64 5.95 -2.61
C THR A 518 -28.28 7.35 -2.13
N THR A 519 -28.70 8.37 -2.87
CA THR A 519 -28.69 9.75 -2.37
C THR A 519 -29.54 9.82 -1.10
N TYR A 520 -28.94 10.33 -0.02
CA TYR A 520 -29.64 10.45 1.25
C TYR A 520 -30.33 11.81 1.34
N VAL A 521 -31.65 11.82 1.29
CA VAL A 521 -32.45 12.99 1.62
C VAL A 521 -33.04 12.76 3.00
N TYR A 522 -32.87 13.71 3.92
CA TYR A 522 -33.33 13.57 5.29
C TYR A 522 -34.88 13.58 5.32
N ASP A 523 -35.44 12.40 5.35
CA ASP A 523 -36.85 12.09 5.04
C ASP A 523 -37.85 12.80 5.96
N GLU A 524 -37.49 12.96 7.24
CA GLU A 524 -38.40 13.55 8.22
C GLU A 524 -38.69 15.04 8.03
N LEU A 525 -37.71 15.78 7.49
CA LEU A 525 -37.84 17.23 7.33
C LEU A 525 -38.47 17.61 5.98
N TYR A 526 -38.17 16.86 4.92
CA TYR A 526 -38.68 17.14 3.57
C TYR A 526 -40.05 16.51 3.29
N ARG A 527 -40.30 15.26 3.70
CA ARG A 527 -41.57 14.55 3.40
C ARG A 527 -42.72 14.91 4.33
N LYS A 528 -42.45 15.36 5.54
CA LYS A 528 -43.53 15.70 6.52
C LYS A 528 -44.06 17.14 6.40
N GLY A 529 -43.75 17.84 5.29
CA GLY A 529 -44.40 19.10 4.95
C GLY A 529 -44.17 20.28 5.90
N ARG A 530 -43.20 20.21 6.80
CA ARG A 530 -42.89 21.33 7.72
C ARG A 530 -42.29 22.56 7.05
N TYR A 531 -41.93 22.46 5.77
CA TYR A 531 -41.33 23.52 4.96
C TYR A 531 -42.02 23.67 3.60
N ASN A 532 -43.33 23.59 3.53
CA ASN A 532 -44.07 23.83 2.30
C ASN A 532 -43.99 25.30 1.87
N GLY A 533 -43.52 25.52 0.65
CA GLY A 533 -43.93 26.65 -0.19
C GLY A 533 -43.02 27.86 -0.29
N ARG A 534 -41.70 27.75 -0.15
CA ARG A 534 -40.80 28.81 -0.67
C ARG A 534 -40.18 28.39 -1.99
N GLU A 535 -40.36 29.20 -3.01
CA GLU A 535 -39.61 29.13 -4.25
C GLU A 535 -38.18 29.57 -3.95
N TRP A 536 -37.24 28.76 -4.31
CA TRP A 536 -35.79 29.07 -4.18
C TRP A 536 -35.35 29.72 -5.48
N SER A 537 -35.67 31.02 -5.63
CA SER A 537 -35.17 31.76 -6.75
C SER A 537 -33.68 32.01 -6.59
N GLY A 538 -32.86 31.27 -7.30
CA GLY A 538 -31.55 31.82 -7.65
C GLY A 538 -31.80 33.12 -8.39
N ASN A 539 -31.17 34.24 -7.98
CA ASN A 539 -31.33 35.53 -8.65
C ASN A 539 -31.07 35.35 -10.14
N ALA A 540 -32.14 35.22 -10.90
CA ALA A 540 -32.11 35.05 -12.33
C ALA A 540 -31.74 36.38 -12.96
N GLY A 541 -30.46 36.58 -13.23
CA GLY A 541 -30.03 37.55 -14.25
C GLY A 541 -30.60 37.10 -15.61
N ASN A 542 -30.52 37.96 -16.62
CA ASN A 542 -31.03 37.64 -17.97
C ASN A 542 -30.27 36.54 -18.71
N ALA A 543 -29.21 35.95 -18.13
CA ALA A 543 -28.42 34.91 -18.76
C ALA A 543 -29.05 33.53 -18.56
N PRO A 544 -29.08 32.61 -19.56
CA PRO A 544 -29.72 31.32 -19.48
C PRO A 544 -28.96 30.32 -18.55
N VAL A 545 -27.72 30.63 -18.22
CA VAL A 545 -26.84 29.83 -17.38
C VAL A 545 -25.97 30.72 -16.51
N ARG A 546 -25.66 30.25 -15.33
CA ARG A 546 -24.68 30.86 -14.44
C ARG A 546 -23.43 29.96 -14.40
N LEU A 547 -22.28 30.55 -14.79
CA LEU A 547 -20.99 29.89 -14.68
C LEU A 547 -20.34 30.26 -13.35
N SER A 548 -19.84 29.25 -12.65
CA SER A 548 -19.17 29.38 -11.35
C SER A 548 -18.03 28.41 -11.23
N LEU A 549 -16.99 28.80 -10.50
CA LEU A 549 -15.90 27.93 -10.09
C LEU A 549 -16.11 27.54 -8.62
N ILE A 550 -16.35 26.26 -8.38
CA ILE A 550 -16.63 25.74 -7.04
C ILE A 550 -15.41 24.96 -6.55
N PRO A 551 -14.81 25.34 -5.40
CA PRO A 551 -13.65 24.63 -4.85
C PRO A 551 -14.04 23.24 -4.33
N SER A 552 -13.18 22.25 -4.53
CA SER A 552 -13.37 20.88 -4.02
C SER A 552 -13.26 20.81 -2.49
N ARG A 553 -12.47 21.66 -1.88
CA ARG A 553 -12.25 21.70 -0.43
C ARG A 553 -12.88 22.96 0.19
N PRO A 554 -13.45 22.85 1.39
CA PRO A 554 -13.93 24.02 2.11
C PRO A 554 -12.78 24.89 2.57
N ASP A 555 -13.05 26.19 2.69
CA ASP A 555 -12.08 27.16 3.22
C ASP A 555 -11.78 26.83 4.70
N SER A 556 -10.52 26.49 4.98
CA SER A 556 -10.07 26.08 6.34
C SER A 556 -10.18 27.20 7.37
N GLN A 557 -10.07 28.46 6.94
CA GLN A 557 -10.17 29.63 7.86
C GLN A 557 -11.61 29.92 8.26
N ILE A 558 -12.57 29.53 7.42
CA ILE A 558 -13.99 29.75 7.66
C ILE A 558 -14.66 28.49 8.21
N SER A 559 -14.13 27.32 7.87
CA SER A 559 -14.60 26.03 8.34
C SER A 559 -14.49 25.91 9.86
N TYR A 560 -15.35 25.10 10.46
CA TYR A 560 -15.42 24.88 11.91
C TYR A 560 -15.89 26.07 12.76
N LYS A 561 -16.25 27.19 12.16
CA LYS A 561 -16.86 28.32 12.84
C LYS A 561 -18.35 28.14 13.02
N ARG A 562 -18.97 28.93 13.95
CA ARG A 562 -20.43 29.00 14.05
C ARG A 562 -21.01 29.59 12.74
N ALA A 563 -22.26 29.23 12.41
CA ALA A 563 -22.90 29.68 11.17
C ALA A 563 -22.88 31.19 10.99
N GLU A 564 -23.21 31.94 12.03
CA GLU A 564 -23.21 33.41 12.02
C GLU A 564 -21.81 33.99 11.74
N GLU A 565 -20.80 33.39 12.34
CA GLU A 565 -19.40 33.77 12.12
C GLU A 565 -18.96 33.42 10.70
N GLN A 566 -19.37 32.26 10.17
CA GLN A 566 -19.09 31.89 8.78
C GLN A 566 -19.71 32.90 7.81
N VAL A 567 -20.96 33.30 8.02
CA VAL A 567 -21.62 34.33 7.20
C VAL A 567 -20.88 35.66 7.27
N ARG A 568 -20.49 36.07 8.47
CA ARG A 568 -19.72 37.30 8.66
C ARG A 568 -18.40 37.26 7.89
N LEU A 569 -17.61 36.21 8.06
CA LEU A 569 -16.31 36.04 7.39
C LEU A 569 -16.47 35.96 5.85
N LEU A 570 -17.49 35.27 5.36
CA LEU A 570 -17.78 35.22 3.93
C LEU A 570 -18.14 36.58 3.37
N ARG A 571 -18.97 37.39 4.09
CA ARG A 571 -19.30 38.76 3.71
C ARG A 571 -18.08 39.69 3.76
N GLU A 572 -17.24 39.55 4.76
CA GLU A 572 -15.98 40.30 4.87
C GLU A 572 -15.04 39.99 3.70
N ARG A 573 -14.89 38.68 3.37
CA ARG A 573 -14.08 38.27 2.23
C ARG A 573 -14.66 38.75 0.91
N GLN A 574 -15.97 38.67 0.71
CA GLN A 574 -16.63 39.24 -0.46
C GLN A 574 -16.43 40.77 -0.57
N ALA A 575 -16.50 41.48 0.55
CA ALA A 575 -16.28 42.91 0.59
C ALA A 575 -14.81 43.31 0.35
N SER A 576 -13.85 42.45 0.74
CA SER A 576 -12.42 42.70 0.53
C SER A 576 -11.96 42.49 -0.91
N ARG A 577 -12.66 41.63 -1.66
CA ARG A 577 -12.36 41.32 -3.08
C ARG A 577 -13.65 41.33 -3.91
N PRO A 578 -14.31 42.47 -4.09
CA PRO A 578 -15.60 42.54 -4.79
C PRO A 578 -15.49 42.18 -6.27
N GLU A 579 -14.30 42.30 -6.86
CA GLU A 579 -14.00 41.97 -8.25
C GLU A 579 -14.19 40.44 -8.53
N LEU A 580 -13.99 39.57 -7.52
CA LEU A 580 -14.15 38.14 -7.68
C LEU A 580 -15.62 37.70 -7.73
N GLN A 581 -16.57 38.58 -7.42
CA GLN A 581 -18.00 38.24 -7.34
C GLN A 581 -18.27 36.97 -6.51
N ALA A 582 -17.45 36.74 -5.46
CA ALA A 582 -17.53 35.56 -4.63
C ALA A 582 -18.87 35.48 -3.91
N ARG A 583 -19.48 34.30 -3.89
CA ARG A 583 -20.78 34.09 -3.25
C ARG A 583 -20.86 32.68 -2.65
N VAL A 584 -21.78 32.47 -1.76
CA VAL A 584 -22.09 31.11 -1.29
C VAL A 584 -22.87 30.38 -2.38
N PRO A 585 -22.51 29.15 -2.73
CA PRO A 585 -23.24 28.34 -3.71
C PRO A 585 -24.69 28.13 -3.27
N SER A 586 -25.64 28.26 -4.18
CA SER A 586 -27.03 27.87 -3.94
C SER A 586 -27.15 26.34 -3.86
N LEU A 587 -28.30 25.87 -3.38
CA LEU A 587 -28.57 24.42 -3.35
C LEU A 587 -28.56 23.83 -4.77
N LEU A 588 -29.06 24.57 -5.77
CA LEU A 588 -29.01 24.15 -7.17
C LEU A 588 -27.58 24.11 -7.71
N ASP A 589 -26.72 25.07 -7.33
CA ASP A 589 -25.29 25.02 -7.67
C ASP A 589 -24.64 23.78 -7.10
N ALA A 590 -24.93 23.42 -5.85
CA ALA A 590 -24.36 22.24 -5.20
C ALA A 590 -24.79 20.94 -5.87
N VAL A 591 -26.06 20.80 -6.20
CA VAL A 591 -26.54 19.60 -6.92
C VAL A 591 -25.96 19.58 -8.34
N THR A 592 -25.92 20.70 -9.06
CA THR A 592 -25.29 20.77 -10.38
C THR A 592 -23.80 20.45 -10.32
N TYR A 593 -23.11 20.85 -9.25
CA TYR A 593 -21.72 20.48 -8.99
C TYR A 593 -21.54 18.96 -8.89
N TRP A 594 -22.43 18.24 -8.20
CA TRP A 594 -22.37 16.78 -8.17
C TRP A 594 -22.49 16.14 -9.56
N TYR A 595 -23.41 16.65 -10.39
CA TYR A 595 -23.51 16.21 -11.79
C TYR A 595 -22.28 16.56 -12.60
N SER A 596 -21.60 17.67 -12.30
CA SER A 596 -20.35 18.08 -12.98
C SER A 596 -19.21 17.14 -12.62
N LEU A 597 -19.02 16.79 -11.36
CA LEU A 597 -18.01 15.82 -10.91
C LEU A 597 -18.23 14.45 -11.58
N ARG A 598 -19.47 13.98 -11.60
CA ARG A 598 -19.82 12.73 -12.28
C ARG A 598 -19.51 12.77 -13.78
N ALA A 599 -19.79 13.87 -14.44
CA ALA A 599 -19.51 14.06 -15.86
C ALA A 599 -17.99 14.15 -16.17
N GLN A 600 -17.19 14.50 -15.17
CA GLN A 600 -15.72 14.47 -15.21
C GLN A 600 -15.13 13.09 -14.95
N GLY A 601 -15.96 12.13 -14.52
CA GLY A 601 -15.53 10.78 -14.15
C GLY A 601 -15.04 10.66 -12.71
N ASP A 602 -15.18 11.73 -11.90
CA ASP A 602 -14.88 11.67 -10.47
C ASP A 602 -15.84 10.71 -9.77
N LYS A 603 -15.29 9.75 -9.07
CA LYS A 603 -16.07 8.88 -8.19
C LYS A 603 -16.36 9.64 -6.91
N LEU A 604 -17.64 9.93 -6.66
CA LEU A 604 -18.10 10.53 -5.40
C LEU A 604 -17.98 9.59 -4.19
N ASP A 605 -17.59 8.36 -4.43
CA ASP A 605 -17.41 7.29 -3.45
C ASP A 605 -16.02 7.24 -2.84
N ASP A 606 -15.05 8.00 -3.37
CA ASP A 606 -13.73 8.05 -2.76
C ASP A 606 -13.73 8.97 -1.53
N SER A 607 -13.69 8.31 -0.38
CA SER A 607 -14.11 8.84 0.92
C SER A 607 -13.18 9.86 1.56
N SER A 608 -11.99 10.06 1.02
CA SER A 608 -10.94 10.80 1.74
C SER A 608 -11.13 12.32 1.74
N ALA A 609 -11.63 12.89 0.65
CA ALA A 609 -11.78 14.35 0.53
C ALA A 609 -13.16 14.87 0.98
N TYR A 610 -14.18 14.02 0.97
CA TYR A 610 -15.57 14.42 1.23
C TYR A 610 -16.12 13.89 2.56
N ASP A 611 -15.30 13.17 3.33
CA ASP A 611 -15.73 12.57 4.58
C ASP A 611 -16.22 13.63 5.56
N LYS A 612 -17.55 13.67 5.77
CA LYS A 612 -18.23 14.51 6.76
C LYS A 612 -18.26 16.03 6.48
N THR A 613 -18.01 16.48 5.25
CA THR A 613 -18.09 17.91 4.94
C THR A 613 -19.54 18.34 4.71
N PHE A 614 -20.09 19.08 5.65
CA PHE A 614 -21.39 19.75 5.50
C PHE A 614 -21.16 21.13 4.87
N ILE A 615 -21.82 21.40 3.73
CA ILE A 615 -21.77 22.69 3.07
C ILE A 615 -23.09 23.40 3.40
N ARG A 616 -22.97 24.53 4.06
CA ARG A 616 -24.13 25.36 4.35
C ARG A 616 -24.50 26.21 3.15
N HIS A 617 -25.79 26.27 2.87
CA HIS A 617 -26.37 27.10 1.84
C HIS A 617 -27.12 28.23 2.52
N PHE A 618 -26.64 29.46 2.34
CA PHE A 618 -27.19 30.65 2.99
C PHE A 618 -28.17 31.43 2.10
N ASP A 619 -28.74 30.81 1.08
CA ASP A 619 -29.77 31.40 0.24
C ASP A 619 -31.05 31.75 1.02
N LEU A 620 -31.14 31.25 2.26
CA LEU A 620 -32.27 31.45 3.15
C LEU A 620 -31.82 32.00 4.50
N GLU A 621 -32.66 32.89 5.05
CA GLU A 621 -32.49 33.25 6.45
C GLU A 621 -32.68 32.02 7.36
N PRO A 622 -31.81 31.87 8.38
CA PRO A 622 -31.98 30.80 9.35
C PRO A 622 -33.37 30.86 9.96
N LYS A 623 -34.11 29.77 9.93
CA LYS A 623 -35.40 29.67 10.63
C LYS A 623 -35.22 29.10 12.02
N ALA A 624 -35.84 29.74 13.01
CA ALA A 624 -35.92 29.17 14.34
C ALA A 624 -37.04 28.09 14.36
N VAL A 625 -36.67 26.88 14.72
CA VAL A 625 -37.59 25.77 15.00
C VAL A 625 -37.28 25.26 16.39
N ASP A 626 -38.25 25.33 17.29
CA ASP A 626 -38.11 24.91 18.69
C ASP A 626 -36.90 25.53 19.42
N GLY A 627 -36.59 26.81 19.11
CA GLY A 627 -35.47 27.55 19.71
C GLY A 627 -34.11 27.29 19.07
N TRP A 628 -34.04 26.51 17.98
CA TRP A 628 -32.80 26.26 17.24
C TRP A 628 -32.87 26.87 15.85
N SER A 629 -31.79 27.50 15.43
CA SER A 629 -31.66 27.96 14.05
C SER A 629 -31.21 26.82 13.16
N ILE A 630 -31.94 26.56 12.08
CA ILE A 630 -31.68 25.48 11.12
C ILE A 630 -31.32 26.08 9.77
N VAL A 631 -30.23 25.60 9.16
CA VAL A 631 -29.78 26.01 7.82
C VAL A 631 -29.71 24.80 6.90
N PRO A 632 -30.17 24.91 5.65
CA PRO A 632 -30.01 23.84 4.68
C PRO A 632 -28.53 23.59 4.38
N CYS A 633 -28.19 22.35 4.20
CA CYS A 633 -26.83 21.93 3.85
C CYS A 633 -26.83 20.79 2.85
N SER A 634 -25.81 20.72 2.02
CA SER A 634 -25.44 19.52 1.30
C SER A 634 -24.25 18.87 1.97
N PHE A 635 -24.15 17.56 1.91
CA PHE A 635 -23.05 16.82 2.50
C PHE A 635 -22.77 15.55 1.71
N VAL A 636 -21.58 15.01 1.90
CA VAL A 636 -21.23 13.66 1.47
C VAL A 636 -21.06 12.81 2.72
N ARG A 637 -21.74 11.68 2.78
CA ARG A 637 -21.65 10.74 3.90
C ARG A 637 -20.43 9.85 3.80
N TYR A 638 -20.04 9.28 4.93
CA TYR A 638 -19.08 8.17 4.99
C TYR A 638 -19.45 7.11 3.95
N GLY A 639 -18.53 6.76 3.05
CA GLY A 639 -18.79 5.90 1.89
C GLY A 639 -19.32 6.62 0.65
N GLY A 640 -19.01 7.93 0.49
CA GLY A 640 -19.19 8.65 -0.77
C GLY A 640 -20.62 9.04 -1.16
N LYS A 641 -21.61 8.87 -0.27
CA LYS A 641 -23.01 9.18 -0.60
C LYS A 641 -23.33 10.67 -0.45
N PRO A 642 -23.63 11.39 -1.55
CA PRO A 642 -24.09 12.76 -1.45
C PRO A 642 -25.47 12.84 -0.79
N GLY A 643 -25.74 13.92 -0.09
CA GLY A 643 -27.01 14.11 0.58
C GLY A 643 -27.38 15.57 0.75
N LEU A 644 -28.66 15.81 0.90
CA LEU A 644 -29.22 17.09 1.30
C LEU A 644 -29.81 16.97 2.70
N GLY A 645 -29.63 17.96 3.53
CA GLY A 645 -30.17 17.98 4.88
C GLY A 645 -30.17 19.38 5.48
N TYR A 646 -30.45 19.42 6.76
CA TYR A 646 -30.37 20.65 7.55
C TYR A 646 -29.32 20.48 8.65
N SER A 647 -28.60 21.56 8.91
CA SER A 647 -27.68 21.62 10.04
C SER A 647 -28.29 22.49 11.12
N VAL A 648 -28.26 21.98 12.35
CA VAL A 648 -28.56 22.79 13.53
C VAL A 648 -27.37 23.76 13.71
N VAL A 649 -27.67 25.03 14.01
CA VAL A 649 -26.64 26.05 14.25
C VAL A 649 -25.85 25.68 15.51
N GLY A 650 -24.77 24.98 15.31
CA GLY A 650 -23.88 24.55 16.38
C GLY A 650 -22.46 24.40 15.83
N PHE A 651 -22.09 23.27 15.33
CA PHE A 651 -20.78 23.04 14.73
C PHE A 651 -20.97 22.30 13.39
N VAL A 652 -20.64 22.94 12.27
CA VAL A 652 -20.61 22.29 10.97
C VAL A 652 -19.27 22.49 10.33
N ARG A 653 -18.70 21.40 9.85
CA ARG A 653 -17.46 21.39 9.07
C ARG A 653 -17.78 21.87 7.64
N GLY A 654 -17.18 22.96 7.23
CA GLY A 654 -17.15 23.37 5.83
C GLY A 654 -17.96 24.61 5.49
N ALA A 655 -17.29 25.57 4.90
CA ALA A 655 -17.87 26.67 4.14
C ALA A 655 -17.14 26.77 2.81
N ARG A 656 -17.86 26.97 1.71
CA ARG A 656 -17.30 27.14 0.37
C ARG A 656 -17.76 28.45 -0.21
N LEU A 657 -16.85 29.12 -0.95
CA LEU A 657 -17.16 30.24 -1.80
C LEU A 657 -17.06 29.79 -3.25
N ALA A 658 -18.12 29.99 -4.01
CA ALA A 658 -18.05 29.92 -5.46
C ALA A 658 -17.60 31.28 -6.01
N VAL A 659 -16.73 31.27 -6.99
CA VAL A 659 -16.34 32.46 -7.73
C VAL A 659 -17.19 32.53 -8.98
N GLY A 660 -17.90 33.63 -9.15
CA GLY A 660 -18.92 33.85 -10.19
C GLY A 660 -18.40 34.53 -11.44
#